data_ae011c1687e4743eb6da2ecc4da54eac
#
_entry.id   ae011c1687e4743eb6da2ecc4da54eac
#
_cell.length_a   1.000
_cell.length_b   1.000
_cell.length_c   1.000
_cell.angle_alpha   90.00
_cell.angle_beta   90.00
_cell.angle_gamma   90.00
#
_symmetry.space_group_name_H-M   'P 1'
#
loop_
_entity.id
_entity.type
_entity.pdbx_description
1 polymer ?
#
loop_
_entity_poly.entity_id
_entity_poly.type
_entity_poly.pdbx_seq_one_letter_code
_entity_poly.pdbx_strand_id
1 'polypeptide(L)'
;MHREQADSLAWRVGGPQGSGVDTAARIFAGAAAAGGLYIFGRREYYSNIMGRHSYYDVRVADHPMSCHSSVVDVLTTFEEETLVRHAISTGEGGGIIYDVESSDVPLERITFLDRRVVQDLSEYLAERELPATTAGVLEDARQRGVQVFPVAYDEITETLAGDILFKPRADRALNTIAVAVSCGLLGYDPEYLTESLQWIFTGRQEIIDLNVKAVELAYRYVEDELDSDRFLHRLRPAEKREPMILVGGNEAVAMGKMAAGLGFQTYYPISPATDESVYLEAHASVPLNTGEEGAIVVVQTEDELAAVTMATGAALTGARSSTATAGPGLSLMVEGLGWAGMNEVPLVVTAYQRGSPSTGVPTRTEQGDLLFAIHAGHGEFPRLVLASGDVTEAFSDAAQAFNYAERYQTPVIHLLDQTIARTTQTLPPFDVSAIHIERGVVYTPPEGEEVQGPYPRFAPTESGVSTRPLLGQRGGTHWLTGAEHTEFGQVTEDPVIREQQIEKRARKLELAAREIPAEEKLAVYGEPQAAFTIVSWGSNKGAILEALGRMSASGIEARLIQVRLLWPFPREELAPILEGARPLVVVESNHSGQFAQLLCGQTARQCDHLVVKYNGRPMTCGELSAALFDIHDGTAAERIVLRNPYE
;
A
#
# COMPACT_ATOMS: atom_id res chain seq x y z
N MET A 1 -19.19 25.73 -5.03
CA MET A 1 -18.47 25.07 -3.92
C MET A 1 -17.40 26.04 -3.47
N HIS A 2 -17.52 26.65 -2.29
CA HIS A 2 -16.47 27.51 -1.75
C HIS A 2 -15.28 26.57 -1.42
N ARG A 3 -14.15 26.78 -2.10
CA ARG A 3 -12.86 26.22 -1.68
C ARG A 3 -12.50 26.88 -0.34
N GLU A 4 -12.62 26.14 0.75
CA GLU A 4 -11.71 26.36 1.87
C GLU A 4 -10.29 26.21 1.31
N GLN A 5 -9.38 27.11 1.69
CA GLN A 5 -7.97 27.04 1.33
C GLN A 5 -7.51 25.60 1.53
N ALA A 6 -7.07 24.95 0.46
CA ALA A 6 -6.65 23.56 0.55
C ALA A 6 -5.41 23.50 1.46
N ASP A 7 -5.52 22.83 2.60
CA ASP A 7 -4.43 22.65 3.56
C ASP A 7 -3.25 21.84 2.97
N SER A 8 -3.32 21.44 1.69
CA SER A 8 -2.33 20.64 0.99
C SER A 8 -2.31 20.93 -0.50
N LEU A 9 -1.16 20.74 -1.14
CA LEU A 9 -0.98 20.82 -2.60
C LEU A 9 -0.97 19.41 -3.21
N ALA A 10 -1.79 19.18 -4.24
CA ALA A 10 -1.81 17.96 -5.02
C ALA A 10 -1.14 18.17 -6.38
N TRP A 11 0.01 17.56 -6.58
CA TRP A 11 0.77 17.55 -7.83
C TRP A 11 0.65 16.18 -8.52
N ARG A 12 0.41 16.20 -9.83
CA ARG A 12 0.37 14.99 -10.67
C ARG A 12 1.34 15.13 -11.82
N VAL A 13 2.14 14.08 -12.04
CA VAL A 13 2.98 13.95 -13.23
C VAL A 13 2.62 12.68 -13.97
N GLY A 14 2.54 12.72 -15.30
CA GLY A 14 2.23 11.55 -16.11
C GLY A 14 2.99 11.52 -17.42
N GLY A 15 3.08 10.32 -17.99
CA GLY A 15 3.75 10.02 -19.26
C GLY A 15 3.75 8.53 -19.55
N PRO A 16 4.35 8.11 -20.67
CA PRO A 16 4.48 6.71 -21.04
C PRO A 16 5.30 5.94 -20.00
N GLN A 17 4.93 4.71 -19.71
CA GLN A 17 5.72 3.86 -18.83
C GLN A 17 7.13 3.66 -19.40
N GLY A 18 8.15 3.99 -18.58
CA GLY A 18 9.56 4.01 -18.97
C GLY A 18 10.08 5.40 -19.32
N SER A 19 9.25 6.45 -19.40
CA SER A 19 9.67 7.85 -19.61
C SER A 19 10.29 8.52 -18.38
N GLY A 20 10.28 7.83 -17.22
CA GLY A 20 10.89 8.34 -15.98
C GLY A 20 9.92 9.07 -15.05
N VAL A 21 8.61 8.88 -15.18
CA VAL A 21 7.57 9.43 -14.29
C VAL A 21 7.90 9.16 -12.82
N ASP A 22 8.35 7.94 -12.48
CA ASP A 22 8.77 7.60 -11.11
C ASP A 22 9.95 8.44 -10.63
N THR A 23 10.91 8.72 -11.52
CA THR A 23 12.08 9.56 -11.20
C THR A 23 11.62 11.00 -10.93
N ALA A 24 10.74 11.55 -11.79
CA ALA A 24 10.16 12.87 -11.58
C ALA A 24 9.46 12.97 -10.23
N ALA A 25 8.61 12.00 -9.91
CA ALA A 25 7.89 11.96 -8.64
C ALA A 25 8.84 11.86 -7.43
N ARG A 26 9.89 11.05 -7.51
CA ARG A 26 10.91 10.95 -6.46
C ARG A 26 11.69 12.25 -6.27
N ILE A 27 12.02 12.96 -7.35
CA ILE A 27 12.72 14.26 -7.28
C ILE A 27 11.81 15.28 -6.59
N PHE A 28 10.53 15.38 -7.00
CA PHE A 28 9.58 16.31 -6.39
C PHE A 28 9.33 15.98 -4.91
N ALA A 29 9.07 14.72 -4.59
CA ALA A 29 8.86 14.26 -3.22
C ALA A 29 10.10 14.46 -2.35
N GLY A 30 11.30 14.17 -2.88
CA GLY A 30 12.57 14.40 -2.19
C GLY A 30 12.81 15.88 -1.91
N ALA A 31 12.49 16.77 -2.87
CA ALA A 31 12.61 18.21 -2.67
C ALA A 31 11.63 18.73 -1.60
N ALA A 32 10.38 18.27 -1.61
CA ALA A 32 9.41 18.61 -0.58
C ALA A 32 9.84 18.10 0.81
N ALA A 33 10.35 16.87 0.89
CA ALA A 33 10.90 16.31 2.13
C ALA A 33 12.12 17.07 2.64
N ALA A 34 13.05 17.49 1.75
CA ALA A 34 14.18 18.34 2.09
C ALA A 34 13.73 19.67 2.71
N GLY A 35 12.60 20.23 2.25
CA GLY A 35 11.95 21.38 2.86
C GLY A 35 11.19 21.09 4.14
N GLY A 36 11.17 19.84 4.64
CA GLY A 36 10.50 19.45 5.89
C GLY A 36 8.98 19.23 5.74
N LEU A 37 8.49 19.09 4.51
CA LEU A 37 7.07 18.87 4.24
C LEU A 37 6.69 17.39 4.31
N TYR A 38 5.45 17.13 4.71
CA TYR A 38 4.84 15.80 4.65
C TYR A 38 4.40 15.49 3.23
N ILE A 39 4.54 14.23 2.87
CA ILE A 39 4.25 13.69 1.54
C ILE A 39 3.34 12.49 1.65
N PHE A 40 2.36 12.45 0.77
CA PHE A 40 1.57 11.26 0.49
C PHE A 40 1.57 11.05 -1.03
N GLY A 41 2.37 10.09 -1.49
CA GLY A 41 2.56 9.79 -2.90
C GLY A 41 1.92 8.45 -3.29
N ARG A 42 1.47 8.36 -4.56
CA ARG A 42 0.89 7.15 -5.10
C ARG A 42 1.22 6.98 -6.57
N ARG A 43 1.79 5.83 -6.90
CA ARG A 43 2.06 5.44 -8.27
C ARG A 43 0.87 4.73 -8.90
N GLU A 44 0.52 5.15 -10.13
CA GLU A 44 -0.47 4.50 -10.96
C GLU A 44 0.08 4.19 -12.36
N TYR A 45 -0.08 2.97 -12.83
CA TYR A 45 0.37 2.56 -14.15
C TYR A 45 -0.59 1.54 -14.78
N TYR A 46 -0.58 1.48 -16.11
CA TYR A 46 -1.45 0.62 -16.89
C TYR A 46 -0.75 -0.68 -17.25
N SER A 47 -0.69 -1.66 -16.32
CA SER A 47 0.01 -2.92 -16.56
C SER A 47 1.54 -2.74 -16.71
N ASN A 48 2.30 -3.85 -16.78
CA ASN A 48 3.76 -3.83 -16.99
C ASN A 48 4.15 -3.70 -18.49
N ILE A 49 3.33 -3.03 -19.29
CA ILE A 49 3.56 -2.84 -20.72
C ILE A 49 4.24 -1.50 -20.95
N MET A 50 5.48 -1.53 -21.46
CA MET A 50 6.24 -0.33 -21.84
C MET A 50 5.45 0.54 -22.82
N GLY A 51 5.51 1.85 -22.64
CA GLY A 51 4.84 2.83 -23.47
C GLY A 51 3.37 3.11 -23.13
N ARG A 52 2.74 2.30 -22.24
CA ARG A 52 1.39 2.60 -21.76
C ARG A 52 1.41 3.71 -20.73
N HIS A 53 0.29 4.41 -20.61
CA HIS A 53 0.13 5.53 -19.68
C HIS A 53 0.44 5.17 -18.23
N SER A 54 1.21 6.03 -17.58
CA SER A 54 1.59 5.94 -16.18
C SER A 54 1.55 7.35 -15.58
N TYR A 55 1.16 7.46 -14.32
CA TYR A 55 1.20 8.73 -13.62
C TYR A 55 1.52 8.53 -12.14
N TYR A 56 1.94 9.60 -11.50
CA TYR A 56 2.22 9.63 -10.08
C TYR A 56 1.52 10.84 -9.45
N ASP A 57 0.78 10.59 -8.39
CA ASP A 57 0.18 11.61 -7.54
C ASP A 57 1.10 11.86 -6.34
N VAL A 58 1.40 13.12 -6.06
CA VAL A 58 2.12 13.54 -4.86
C VAL A 58 1.32 14.65 -4.18
N ARG A 59 0.83 14.38 -3.00
CA ARG A 59 0.19 15.37 -2.13
C ARG A 59 1.20 15.84 -1.10
N VAL A 60 1.28 17.15 -0.87
CA VAL A 60 2.27 17.79 0.00
C VAL A 60 1.59 18.75 0.96
N ALA A 61 1.97 18.74 2.25
CA ALA A 61 1.46 19.64 3.28
C ALA A 61 2.51 19.87 4.39
N ASP A 62 2.25 20.81 5.27
CA ASP A 62 3.02 21.04 6.51
C ASP A 62 2.60 20.15 7.68
N HIS A 63 1.64 19.25 7.46
CA HIS A 63 1.09 18.29 8.43
C HIS A 63 0.91 16.90 7.81
N PRO A 64 0.81 15.85 8.63
CA PRO A 64 0.60 14.48 8.14
C PRO A 64 -0.70 14.33 7.35
N MET A 65 -0.63 13.59 6.24
CA MET A 65 -1.77 13.24 5.40
C MET A 65 -1.92 11.72 5.32
N SER A 66 -3.16 11.25 5.15
CA SER A 66 -3.49 9.83 5.20
C SER A 66 -4.10 9.27 3.90
N CYS A 67 -4.45 10.13 2.93
CA CYS A 67 -4.97 9.70 1.64
C CYS A 67 -4.58 10.65 0.50
N HIS A 68 -4.79 10.23 -0.73
CA HIS A 68 -4.60 11.09 -1.91
C HIS A 68 -5.82 11.97 -2.17
N SER A 69 -5.63 13.01 -2.99
CA SER A 69 -6.71 13.89 -3.44
C SER A 69 -7.24 13.44 -4.80
N SER A 70 -8.54 13.59 -5.01
CA SER A 70 -9.18 13.43 -6.33
C SER A 70 -9.03 14.67 -7.22
N VAL A 71 -8.78 15.83 -6.62
CA VAL A 71 -8.54 17.09 -7.31
C VAL A 71 -7.05 17.36 -7.35
N VAL A 72 -6.54 17.73 -8.51
CA VAL A 72 -5.14 18.07 -8.77
C VAL A 72 -4.99 19.57 -8.80
N ASP A 73 -4.01 20.11 -8.11
CA ASP A 73 -3.69 21.54 -8.12
C ASP A 73 -2.67 21.88 -9.22
N VAL A 74 -1.73 20.96 -9.50
CA VAL A 74 -0.77 21.10 -10.59
C VAL A 74 -0.66 19.78 -11.35
N LEU A 75 -1.01 19.81 -12.63
CA LEU A 75 -0.79 18.71 -13.56
C LEU A 75 0.45 19.01 -14.42
N THR A 76 1.42 18.11 -14.43
CA THR A 76 2.62 18.19 -15.26
C THR A 76 2.62 17.04 -16.26
N THR A 77 2.77 17.35 -17.54
CA THR A 77 2.72 16.35 -18.61
C THR A 77 3.80 16.59 -19.67
N PHE A 78 4.29 15.48 -20.22
CA PHE A 78 5.26 15.46 -21.33
C PHE A 78 4.61 15.05 -22.67
N GLU A 79 3.31 14.71 -22.65
CA GLU A 79 2.63 14.12 -23.78
C GLU A 79 1.12 14.37 -23.75
N GLU A 80 0.48 14.11 -24.89
CA GLU A 80 -0.93 14.38 -25.12
C GLU A 80 -1.85 13.45 -24.33
N GLU A 81 -1.50 12.17 -24.17
CA GLU A 81 -2.36 11.20 -23.49
C GLU A 81 -2.57 11.59 -22.03
N THR A 82 -1.50 12.00 -21.32
CA THR A 82 -1.58 12.49 -19.94
C THR A 82 -2.43 13.74 -19.84
N LEU A 83 -2.23 14.70 -20.75
CA LEU A 83 -3.01 15.93 -20.81
C LEU A 83 -4.51 15.62 -20.93
N VAL A 84 -4.88 14.80 -21.90
CA VAL A 84 -6.27 14.47 -22.20
C VAL A 84 -6.94 13.68 -21.07
N ARG A 85 -6.24 12.75 -20.45
CA ARG A 85 -6.78 11.92 -19.37
C ARG A 85 -6.98 12.69 -18.07
N HIS A 86 -6.12 13.67 -17.79
CA HIS A 86 -6.05 14.26 -16.44
C HIS A 86 -6.40 15.75 -16.35
N ALA A 87 -6.53 16.46 -17.44
CA ALA A 87 -6.91 17.87 -17.42
C ALA A 87 -8.23 18.12 -16.67
N ILE A 88 -9.18 17.18 -16.77
CA ILE A 88 -10.48 17.29 -16.08
C ILE A 88 -10.36 17.22 -14.56
N SER A 89 -9.34 16.53 -14.04
CA SER A 89 -9.10 16.44 -12.59
C SER A 89 -8.40 17.66 -12.01
N THR A 90 -7.90 18.60 -12.85
CA THR A 90 -7.33 19.86 -12.39
C THR A 90 -8.44 20.81 -11.95
N GLY A 91 -8.37 21.23 -10.68
CA GLY A 91 -9.37 22.07 -10.07
C GLY A 91 -9.28 23.55 -10.48
N GLU A 92 -10.34 24.31 -10.23
CA GLU A 92 -10.36 25.78 -10.40
C GLU A 92 -9.19 26.44 -9.65
N GLY A 93 -8.47 27.34 -10.29
CA GLY A 93 -7.25 27.98 -9.78
C GLY A 93 -6.01 27.11 -9.84
N GLY A 94 -6.12 25.84 -10.29
CA GLY A 94 -4.99 24.97 -10.54
C GLY A 94 -4.25 25.29 -11.82
N GLY A 95 -3.15 24.58 -12.10
CA GLY A 95 -2.29 24.77 -13.26
C GLY A 95 -2.05 23.49 -14.06
N ILE A 96 -1.99 23.60 -15.38
CA ILE A 96 -1.58 22.54 -16.29
C ILE A 96 -0.29 22.97 -16.99
N ILE A 97 0.80 22.25 -16.73
CA ILE A 97 2.09 22.39 -17.39
C ILE A 97 2.16 21.36 -18.50
N TYR A 98 2.34 21.78 -19.74
CA TYR A 98 2.28 20.89 -20.89
C TYR A 98 3.30 21.28 -21.97
N ASP A 99 3.72 20.32 -22.78
CA ASP A 99 4.62 20.54 -23.90
C ASP A 99 3.92 21.36 -25.00
N VAL A 100 4.58 22.41 -25.50
CA VAL A 100 4.05 23.26 -26.59
C VAL A 100 3.70 22.43 -27.84
N GLU A 101 4.39 21.33 -28.10
CA GLU A 101 4.11 20.44 -29.22
C GLU A 101 2.77 19.71 -29.07
N SER A 102 2.28 19.57 -27.85
CA SER A 102 0.97 18.98 -27.53
C SER A 102 -0.20 19.96 -27.62
N SER A 103 0.01 21.20 -28.13
CA SER A 103 -0.98 22.29 -28.08
C SER A 103 -2.24 22.06 -28.88
N ASP A 104 -2.17 21.41 -30.05
CA ASP A 104 -3.33 21.18 -30.93
C ASP A 104 -3.22 19.85 -31.70
N VAL A 105 -3.36 18.75 -30.95
CA VAL A 105 -3.32 17.39 -31.50
C VAL A 105 -4.74 16.80 -31.52
N PRO A 106 -5.24 16.28 -32.68
CA PRO A 106 -6.53 15.62 -32.74
C PRO A 106 -6.59 14.39 -31.82
N LEU A 107 -7.66 14.24 -31.04
CA LEU A 107 -7.81 13.15 -30.07
C LEU A 107 -7.66 11.76 -30.71
N GLU A 108 -8.11 11.59 -31.95
CA GLU A 108 -8.01 10.34 -32.71
C GLU A 108 -6.56 9.96 -33.07
N ARG A 109 -5.62 10.89 -33.05
CA ARG A 109 -4.21 10.67 -33.35
C ARG A 109 -3.37 10.31 -32.15
N ILE A 110 -3.92 10.46 -30.93
CA ILE A 110 -3.19 10.16 -29.69
C ILE A 110 -3.05 8.65 -29.57
N THR A 111 -1.80 8.20 -29.61
CA THR A 111 -1.46 6.79 -29.50
C THR A 111 -1.88 6.26 -28.13
N PHE A 112 -2.46 5.06 -28.08
CA PHE A 112 -2.91 4.36 -26.86
C PHE A 112 -4.14 4.94 -26.16
N LEU A 113 -4.73 6.02 -26.62
CA LEU A 113 -6.00 6.48 -26.07
C LEU A 113 -7.13 5.53 -26.53
N ASP A 114 -7.91 5.03 -25.57
CA ASP A 114 -8.99 4.09 -25.86
C ASP A 114 -10.10 4.77 -26.68
N ARG A 115 -10.63 4.06 -27.67
CA ARG A 115 -11.69 4.60 -28.57
C ARG A 115 -12.89 5.16 -27.81
N ARG A 116 -13.25 4.51 -26.69
CA ARG A 116 -14.33 4.97 -25.83
C ARG A 116 -14.00 6.31 -25.19
N VAL A 117 -12.78 6.47 -24.69
CA VAL A 117 -12.32 7.75 -24.10
C VAL A 117 -12.33 8.86 -25.15
N VAL A 118 -11.88 8.57 -26.37
CA VAL A 118 -11.94 9.52 -27.48
C VAL A 118 -13.39 9.92 -27.79
N GLN A 119 -14.30 8.94 -27.86
CA GLN A 119 -15.71 9.21 -28.11
C GLN A 119 -16.35 10.03 -26.99
N ASP A 120 -16.25 9.57 -25.75
CA ASP A 120 -16.87 10.22 -24.58
C ASP A 120 -16.36 11.67 -24.43
N LEU A 121 -15.05 11.89 -24.64
CA LEU A 121 -14.46 13.22 -24.56
C LEU A 121 -14.82 14.10 -25.75
N SER A 122 -14.91 13.54 -26.96
CA SER A 122 -15.35 14.29 -28.14
C SER A 122 -16.81 14.77 -27.99
N GLU A 123 -17.69 13.92 -27.46
CA GLU A 123 -19.07 14.28 -27.13
C GLU A 123 -19.12 15.37 -26.06
N TYR A 124 -18.32 15.23 -24.98
CA TYR A 124 -18.20 16.22 -23.91
C TYR A 124 -17.73 17.61 -24.42
N LEU A 125 -16.71 17.62 -25.31
CA LEU A 125 -16.21 18.87 -25.90
C LEU A 125 -17.22 19.48 -26.90
N ALA A 126 -17.89 18.64 -27.69
CA ALA A 126 -18.91 19.09 -28.65
C ALA A 126 -20.10 19.78 -27.96
N GLU A 127 -20.55 19.29 -26.80
CA GLU A 127 -21.58 19.93 -25.97
C GLU A 127 -21.19 21.36 -25.51
N ARG A 128 -19.87 21.65 -25.52
CA ARG A 128 -19.28 22.96 -25.13
C ARG A 128 -18.81 23.78 -26.30
N GLU A 129 -19.14 23.35 -27.53
CA GLU A 129 -18.72 23.99 -28.77
C GLU A 129 -17.18 24.08 -28.92
N LEU A 130 -16.45 23.08 -28.37
CA LEU A 130 -14.99 22.98 -28.41
C LEU A 130 -14.53 21.90 -29.41
N PRO A 131 -13.35 22.07 -30.04
CA PRO A 131 -12.83 21.09 -30.98
C PRO A 131 -12.38 19.79 -30.27
N ALA A 132 -12.49 18.65 -30.94
CA ALA A 132 -12.02 17.35 -30.43
C ALA A 132 -10.49 17.21 -30.58
N THR A 133 -9.76 18.12 -29.95
CA THR A 133 -8.29 18.20 -29.93
C THR A 133 -7.79 18.52 -28.54
N THR A 134 -6.49 18.43 -28.32
CA THR A 134 -5.85 18.91 -27.07
C THR A 134 -6.08 20.40 -26.84
N ALA A 135 -6.18 21.21 -27.89
CA ALA A 135 -6.55 22.62 -27.78
C ALA A 135 -7.95 22.81 -27.17
N GLY A 136 -8.91 21.95 -27.57
CA GLY A 136 -10.25 21.96 -26.97
C GLY A 136 -10.24 21.57 -25.48
N VAL A 137 -9.42 20.60 -25.10
CA VAL A 137 -9.22 20.19 -23.70
C VAL A 137 -8.60 21.33 -22.87
N LEU A 138 -7.60 22.01 -23.41
CA LEU A 138 -6.96 23.16 -22.75
C LEU A 138 -7.92 24.35 -22.61
N GLU A 139 -8.76 24.58 -23.62
CA GLU A 139 -9.76 25.65 -23.57
C GLU A 139 -10.88 25.34 -22.56
N ASP A 140 -11.35 24.09 -22.49
CA ASP A 140 -12.26 23.66 -21.43
C ASP A 140 -11.64 23.89 -20.03
N ALA A 141 -10.36 23.56 -19.87
CA ALA A 141 -9.65 23.82 -18.63
C ALA A 141 -9.62 25.32 -18.27
N ARG A 142 -9.33 26.21 -19.25
CA ARG A 142 -9.37 27.66 -19.04
C ARG A 142 -10.77 28.16 -18.63
N GLN A 143 -11.81 27.65 -19.29
CA GLN A 143 -13.20 28.00 -18.96
C GLN A 143 -13.60 27.57 -17.56
N ARG A 144 -12.99 26.49 -17.03
CA ARG A 144 -13.13 26.04 -15.65
C ARG A 144 -12.26 26.81 -14.64
N GLY A 145 -11.53 27.84 -15.08
CA GLY A 145 -10.65 28.64 -14.23
C GLY A 145 -9.28 28.02 -13.96
N VAL A 146 -8.85 27.06 -14.77
CA VAL A 146 -7.52 26.45 -14.70
C VAL A 146 -6.55 27.26 -15.53
N GLN A 147 -5.36 27.53 -15.01
CA GLN A 147 -4.28 28.19 -15.75
C GLN A 147 -3.49 27.14 -16.56
N VAL A 148 -3.05 27.51 -17.76
CA VAL A 148 -2.31 26.61 -18.63
C VAL A 148 -0.95 27.22 -18.97
N PHE A 149 0.11 26.45 -18.81
CA PHE A 149 1.51 26.85 -18.93
C PHE A 149 2.18 26.02 -20.03
N PRO A 150 2.28 26.56 -21.27
CA PRO A 150 3.03 25.91 -22.32
C PRO A 150 4.52 25.97 -22.03
N VAL A 151 5.22 24.84 -22.16
CA VAL A 151 6.66 24.74 -21.96
C VAL A 151 7.32 24.18 -23.21
N ALA A 152 8.32 24.88 -23.74
CA ALA A 152 9.15 24.41 -24.84
C ALA A 152 10.29 23.51 -24.29
N TYR A 153 9.96 22.27 -23.95
CA TYR A 153 10.94 21.33 -23.34
C TYR A 153 12.16 21.11 -24.24
N ASP A 154 11.98 21.08 -25.56
CA ASP A 154 13.05 20.91 -26.53
C ASP A 154 14.05 22.08 -26.49
N GLU A 155 13.58 23.33 -26.38
CA GLU A 155 14.46 24.50 -26.26
C GLU A 155 15.36 24.44 -25.02
N ILE A 156 14.76 24.05 -23.86
CA ILE A 156 15.52 23.92 -22.60
C ILE A 156 16.54 22.77 -22.74
N THR A 157 16.12 21.64 -23.34
CA THR A 157 16.97 20.48 -23.54
C THR A 157 18.10 20.76 -24.55
N GLU A 158 17.83 21.50 -25.64
CA GLU A 158 18.85 21.92 -26.60
C GLU A 158 19.86 22.90 -25.98
N THR A 159 19.39 23.83 -25.16
CA THR A 159 20.25 24.75 -24.41
C THR A 159 21.17 23.98 -23.46
N LEU A 160 20.60 23.01 -22.71
CA LEU A 160 21.35 22.11 -21.85
C LEU A 160 22.40 21.31 -22.65
N ALA A 161 22.01 20.79 -23.84
CA ALA A 161 22.88 20.02 -24.71
C ALA A 161 24.01 20.85 -25.32
N GLY A 162 23.80 22.16 -25.56
CA GLY A 162 24.81 23.09 -26.03
C GLY A 162 25.92 23.34 -25.01
N ASP A 163 25.59 23.22 -23.74
CA ASP A 163 26.50 23.43 -22.61
C ASP A 163 27.24 22.14 -22.18
N ILE A 164 26.90 20.98 -22.74
CA ILE A 164 27.55 19.69 -22.42
C ILE A 164 28.11 19.03 -23.69
N LEU A 165 29.25 18.36 -23.54
CA LEU A 165 29.96 17.69 -24.65
C LEU A 165 29.23 16.49 -25.29
N PHE A 166 28.05 16.09 -24.79
CA PHE A 166 27.32 14.90 -25.25
C PHE A 166 25.81 15.12 -25.32
N LYS A 167 25.25 15.44 -26.49
CA LYS A 167 23.80 15.57 -26.76
C LYS A 167 22.90 14.43 -26.24
N PRO A 168 23.23 13.12 -26.35
CA PRO A 168 22.34 12.05 -25.88
C PRO A 168 22.11 12.00 -24.36
N ARG A 169 22.76 12.84 -23.59
CA ARG A 169 22.57 12.90 -22.11
C ARG A 169 21.55 13.93 -21.69
N ALA A 170 21.29 14.95 -22.51
CA ALA A 170 20.34 16.03 -22.16
C ALA A 170 18.90 15.51 -22.06
N ASP A 171 18.48 14.60 -22.92
CA ASP A 171 17.13 13.98 -22.88
C ASP A 171 16.84 13.27 -21.56
N ARG A 172 17.88 12.80 -20.86
CA ARG A 172 17.74 12.16 -19.55
C ARG A 172 17.39 13.13 -18.42
N ALA A 173 17.55 14.44 -18.64
CA ALA A 173 17.20 15.47 -17.69
C ALA A 173 15.77 16.00 -17.84
N LEU A 174 15.00 15.54 -18.86
CA LEU A 174 13.64 16.00 -19.13
C LEU A 174 12.74 15.92 -17.88
N ASN A 175 12.80 14.82 -17.14
CA ASN A 175 12.04 14.65 -15.91
C ASN A 175 12.42 15.71 -14.86
N THR A 176 13.71 16.02 -14.72
CA THR A 176 14.17 17.06 -13.80
C THR A 176 13.73 18.44 -14.26
N ILE A 177 13.77 18.73 -15.56
CA ILE A 177 13.29 20.00 -16.13
C ILE A 177 11.80 20.19 -15.79
N ALA A 178 10.96 19.18 -15.98
CA ALA A 178 9.53 19.30 -15.72
C ALA A 178 9.21 19.48 -14.22
N VAL A 179 9.93 18.80 -13.34
CA VAL A 179 9.82 19.02 -11.89
C VAL A 179 10.28 20.42 -11.52
N ALA A 180 11.40 20.88 -12.09
CA ALA A 180 11.96 22.21 -11.83
C ALA A 180 11.01 23.33 -12.31
N VAL A 181 10.39 23.18 -13.50
CA VAL A 181 9.33 24.10 -13.95
C VAL A 181 8.15 24.11 -12.97
N SER A 182 7.72 22.94 -12.51
CA SER A 182 6.63 22.86 -11.52
C SER A 182 7.00 23.57 -10.22
N CYS A 183 8.20 23.33 -9.69
CA CYS A 183 8.68 23.98 -8.47
C CYS A 183 8.92 25.49 -8.65
N GLY A 184 9.43 25.92 -9.81
CA GLY A 184 9.57 27.34 -10.14
C GLY A 184 8.23 28.08 -10.17
N LEU A 185 7.20 27.49 -10.82
CA LEU A 185 5.83 28.04 -10.80
C LEU A 185 5.23 28.12 -9.39
N LEU A 186 5.57 27.13 -8.54
CA LEU A 186 5.14 27.11 -7.14
C LEU A 186 5.97 28.05 -6.24
N GLY A 187 7.01 28.72 -6.79
CA GLY A 187 7.91 29.59 -6.05
C GLY A 187 8.74 28.85 -4.98
N TYR A 188 9.01 27.56 -5.21
CA TYR A 188 9.80 26.74 -4.30
C TYR A 188 11.30 26.90 -4.54
N ASP A 189 12.09 26.97 -3.47
CA ASP A 189 13.52 27.24 -3.57
C ASP A 189 14.25 26.08 -4.28
N PRO A 190 15.04 26.37 -5.35
CA PRO A 190 15.79 25.36 -6.10
C PRO A 190 16.83 24.59 -5.27
N GLU A 191 17.24 25.09 -4.11
CA GLU A 191 18.18 24.42 -3.23
C GLU A 191 17.63 23.05 -2.78
N TYR A 192 16.32 22.96 -2.49
CA TYR A 192 15.68 21.68 -2.11
C TYR A 192 15.66 20.65 -3.23
N LEU A 193 15.56 21.09 -4.50
CA LEU A 193 15.70 20.17 -5.63
C LEU A 193 17.14 19.66 -5.71
N THR A 194 18.12 20.53 -5.50
CA THR A 194 19.53 20.15 -5.50
C THR A 194 19.85 19.13 -4.41
N GLU A 195 19.32 19.31 -3.19
CA GLU A 195 19.42 18.32 -2.11
C GLU A 195 18.80 16.98 -2.51
N SER A 196 17.60 17.00 -3.10
CA SER A 196 16.93 15.81 -3.58
C SER A 196 17.74 15.05 -4.63
N LEU A 197 18.31 15.77 -5.60
CA LEU A 197 19.14 15.19 -6.65
C LEU A 197 20.42 14.56 -6.09
N GLN A 198 21.06 15.19 -5.10
CA GLN A 198 22.24 14.64 -4.42
C GLN A 198 21.91 13.34 -3.69
N TRP A 199 20.76 13.28 -3.04
CA TRP A 199 20.30 12.09 -2.36
C TRP A 199 19.94 10.95 -3.32
N ILE A 200 19.14 11.23 -4.38
CA ILE A 200 18.68 10.22 -5.34
C ILE A 200 19.81 9.63 -6.16
N PHE A 201 20.77 10.47 -6.58
CA PHE A 201 21.89 10.09 -7.44
C PHE A 201 23.21 9.96 -6.69
N THR A 202 23.17 9.67 -5.38
CA THR A 202 24.36 9.49 -4.53
C THR A 202 25.43 8.65 -5.23
N GLY A 203 26.67 9.15 -5.26
CA GLY A 203 27.83 8.50 -5.90
C GLY A 203 27.91 8.67 -7.43
N ARG A 204 27.00 9.44 -8.06
CA ARG A 204 26.97 9.67 -9.51
C ARG A 204 27.10 11.16 -9.85
N GLN A 205 28.25 11.76 -9.54
CA GLN A 205 28.45 13.21 -9.61
C GLN A 205 28.12 13.81 -10.97
N GLU A 206 28.49 13.17 -12.08
CA GLU A 206 28.17 13.67 -13.44
C GLU A 206 26.66 13.79 -13.70
N ILE A 207 25.86 12.88 -13.11
CA ILE A 207 24.40 12.92 -13.23
C ILE A 207 23.85 14.04 -12.37
N ILE A 208 24.37 14.23 -11.17
CA ILE A 208 23.99 15.33 -10.28
C ILE A 208 24.24 16.67 -10.96
N ASP A 209 25.45 16.89 -11.48
CA ASP A 209 25.86 18.14 -12.11
C ASP A 209 24.97 18.47 -13.33
N LEU A 210 24.67 17.47 -14.16
CA LEU A 210 23.77 17.62 -15.29
C LEU A 210 22.36 18.06 -14.85
N ASN A 211 21.82 17.42 -13.82
CA ASN A 211 20.45 17.70 -13.36
C ASN A 211 20.38 19.04 -12.60
N VAL A 212 21.40 19.42 -11.85
CA VAL A 212 21.46 20.74 -11.19
C VAL A 212 21.44 21.84 -12.26
N LYS A 213 22.20 21.67 -13.35
CA LYS A 213 22.16 22.63 -14.46
C LYS A 213 20.80 22.69 -15.16
N ALA A 214 20.13 21.55 -15.30
CA ALA A 214 18.76 21.49 -15.80
C ALA A 214 17.78 22.26 -14.90
N VAL A 215 17.93 22.19 -13.58
CA VAL A 215 17.16 22.98 -12.62
C VAL A 215 17.39 24.49 -12.85
N GLU A 216 18.65 24.93 -12.96
CA GLU A 216 18.97 26.34 -13.19
C GLU A 216 18.33 26.89 -14.48
N LEU A 217 18.40 26.14 -15.57
CA LEU A 217 17.80 26.51 -16.85
C LEU A 217 16.27 26.57 -16.79
N ALA A 218 15.65 25.58 -16.14
CA ALA A 218 14.21 25.53 -15.99
C ALA A 218 13.65 26.67 -15.14
N TYR A 219 14.31 27.04 -14.03
CA TYR A 219 13.92 28.19 -13.21
C TYR A 219 14.03 29.50 -13.98
N ARG A 220 15.12 29.68 -14.74
CA ARG A 220 15.28 30.84 -15.61
C ARG A 220 14.17 30.91 -16.67
N TYR A 221 13.82 29.77 -17.29
CA TYR A 221 12.71 29.71 -18.23
C TYR A 221 11.36 30.12 -17.60
N VAL A 222 11.10 29.70 -16.36
CA VAL A 222 9.90 30.10 -15.62
C VAL A 222 9.87 31.61 -15.38
N GLU A 223 11.01 32.21 -15.02
CA GLU A 223 11.11 33.67 -14.78
C GLU A 223 10.95 34.48 -16.07
N ASP A 224 11.55 34.01 -17.17
CA ASP A 224 11.59 34.75 -18.43
C ASP A 224 10.33 34.58 -19.29
N GLU A 225 9.74 33.35 -19.32
CA GLU A 225 8.72 32.99 -20.32
C GLU A 225 7.33 32.69 -19.71
N LEU A 226 7.21 32.43 -18.42
CA LEU A 226 5.95 32.05 -17.80
C LEU A 226 5.44 33.13 -16.84
N ASP A 227 4.13 33.47 -16.92
CA ASP A 227 3.47 34.42 -16.01
C ASP A 227 3.20 33.76 -14.64
N SER A 228 4.29 33.45 -13.93
CA SER A 228 4.24 32.74 -12.64
C SER A 228 3.61 33.58 -11.51
N ASP A 229 3.64 34.89 -11.62
CA ASP A 229 3.11 35.80 -10.59
C ASP A 229 1.60 35.67 -10.38
N ARG A 230 0.88 35.26 -11.43
CA ARG A 230 -0.58 35.06 -11.39
C ARG A 230 -0.98 33.68 -10.87
N PHE A 231 -0.04 32.74 -10.77
CA PHE A 231 -0.37 31.41 -10.24
C PHE A 231 -0.54 31.50 -8.73
N LEU A 232 -1.69 31.06 -8.21
CA LEU A 232 -2.05 31.27 -6.81
C LEU A 232 -1.42 30.27 -5.85
N HIS A 233 -1.10 29.06 -6.34
CA HIS A 233 -0.50 28.04 -5.49
C HIS A 233 0.98 28.34 -5.22
N ARG A 234 1.39 28.17 -3.99
CA ARG A 234 2.78 28.32 -3.55
C ARG A 234 3.16 27.17 -2.65
N LEU A 235 4.35 26.63 -2.86
CA LEU A 235 4.96 25.66 -1.98
C LEU A 235 5.98 26.38 -1.09
N ARG A 236 5.87 26.17 0.22
CA ARG A 236 6.78 26.78 1.20
C ARG A 236 7.36 25.68 2.08
N PRO A 237 8.64 25.77 2.46
CA PRO A 237 9.20 24.83 3.41
C PRO A 237 8.51 24.93 4.77
N ALA A 238 8.51 23.84 5.52
CA ALA A 238 7.96 23.83 6.87
C ALA A 238 8.80 24.71 7.80
N GLU A 239 8.13 25.40 8.75
CA GLU A 239 8.80 26.23 9.74
C GLU A 239 9.70 25.40 10.68
N LYS A 240 9.26 24.17 11.00
CA LYS A 240 10.01 23.20 11.79
C LYS A 240 10.26 21.94 10.97
N ARG A 241 11.52 21.50 10.97
CA ARG A 241 11.91 20.24 10.34
C ARG A 241 12.10 19.18 11.42
N GLU A 242 11.29 18.13 11.36
CA GLU A 242 11.49 16.94 12.18
C GLU A 242 12.19 15.86 11.37
N PRO A 243 12.99 14.99 12.00
CA PRO A 243 13.55 13.85 11.28
C PRO A 243 12.44 12.98 10.70
N MET A 244 12.44 12.82 9.37
CA MET A 244 11.49 12.00 8.64
C MET A 244 12.21 11.06 7.68
N ILE A 245 11.61 9.92 7.40
CA ILE A 245 11.98 9.03 6.32
C ILE A 245 10.92 9.10 5.22
N LEU A 246 11.35 8.99 3.98
CA LEU A 246 10.46 8.81 2.83
C LEU A 246 10.47 7.33 2.46
N VAL A 247 9.36 6.63 2.63
CA VAL A 247 9.30 5.18 2.56
C VAL A 247 8.05 4.69 1.81
N GLY A 248 8.22 3.65 1.01
CA GLY A 248 7.14 2.94 0.33
C GLY A 248 6.49 1.87 1.21
N GLY A 249 5.23 1.51 0.92
CA GLY A 249 4.53 0.49 1.69
C GLY A 249 5.21 -0.89 1.63
N ASN A 250 5.66 -1.33 0.45
CA ASN A 250 6.42 -2.58 0.31
C ASN A 250 7.76 -2.53 1.05
N GLU A 251 8.43 -1.38 1.03
CA GLU A 251 9.68 -1.16 1.77
C GLU A 251 9.44 -1.25 3.29
N ALA A 252 8.35 -0.67 3.77
CA ALA A 252 7.98 -0.73 5.19
C ALA A 252 7.72 -2.17 5.65
N VAL A 253 7.01 -2.98 4.85
CA VAL A 253 6.82 -4.42 5.13
C VAL A 253 8.16 -5.14 5.19
N ALA A 254 9.03 -4.92 4.20
CA ALA A 254 10.36 -5.53 4.17
C ALA A 254 11.20 -5.13 5.40
N MET A 255 11.23 -3.84 5.76
CA MET A 255 11.92 -3.34 6.97
C MET A 255 11.35 -3.96 8.25
N GLY A 256 10.02 -4.10 8.35
CA GLY A 256 9.38 -4.76 9.50
C GLY A 256 9.80 -6.23 9.63
N LYS A 257 9.85 -6.95 8.51
CA LYS A 257 10.36 -8.34 8.47
C LYS A 257 11.84 -8.43 8.87
N MET A 258 12.67 -7.50 8.37
CA MET A 258 14.09 -7.42 8.74
C MET A 258 14.26 -7.17 10.24
N ALA A 259 13.54 -6.19 10.79
CA ALA A 259 13.54 -5.86 12.22
C ALA A 259 13.08 -7.05 13.08
N ALA A 260 12.15 -7.85 12.57
CA ALA A 260 11.69 -9.08 13.20
C ALA A 260 12.69 -10.25 13.13
N GLY A 261 13.84 -10.09 12.49
CA GLY A 261 14.82 -11.17 12.35
C GLY A 261 14.44 -12.22 11.29
N LEU A 262 13.89 -11.77 10.17
CA LEU A 262 13.66 -12.62 9.00
C LEU A 262 14.98 -13.31 8.57
N GLY A 263 14.98 -14.63 8.45
CA GLY A 263 16.13 -15.40 7.97
C GLY A 263 15.96 -15.95 6.55
N PHE A 264 14.70 -16.14 6.11
CA PHE A 264 14.43 -16.78 4.83
C PHE A 264 13.16 -16.21 4.17
N GLN A 265 13.29 -15.68 2.97
CA GLN A 265 12.18 -15.17 2.14
C GLN A 265 12.14 -15.90 0.81
N THR A 266 10.95 -16.34 0.40
CA THR A 266 10.72 -16.84 -0.96
C THR A 266 9.69 -16.00 -1.67
N TYR A 267 9.75 -15.99 -3.00
CA TYR A 267 8.73 -15.36 -3.82
C TYR A 267 8.74 -15.85 -5.26
N TYR A 268 7.60 -15.84 -5.90
CA TYR A 268 7.46 -15.85 -7.36
C TYR A 268 7.02 -14.45 -7.80
N PRO A 269 7.63 -13.84 -8.83
CA PRO A 269 7.36 -12.47 -9.20
C PRO A 269 5.90 -12.25 -9.61
N ILE A 270 5.19 -11.47 -8.80
CA ILE A 270 3.81 -11.06 -9.05
C ILE A 270 3.55 -9.64 -8.51
N SER A 271 2.90 -8.77 -9.32
CA SER A 271 2.54 -7.43 -8.88
C SER A 271 1.38 -7.46 -7.87
N PRO A 272 1.46 -6.68 -6.76
CA PRO A 272 2.51 -5.76 -6.34
C PRO A 272 3.53 -6.36 -5.35
N ALA A 273 3.50 -7.65 -5.06
CA ALA A 273 4.28 -8.32 -4.02
C ALA A 273 5.80 -8.36 -4.30
N THR A 274 6.21 -8.30 -5.57
CA THR A 274 7.61 -8.45 -5.97
C THR A 274 8.53 -7.41 -5.32
N ASP A 275 8.07 -6.17 -5.20
CA ASP A 275 8.91 -5.04 -4.76
C ASP A 275 9.38 -5.22 -3.30
N GLU A 276 8.59 -5.88 -2.45
CA GLU A 276 8.99 -6.28 -1.09
C GLU A 276 10.23 -7.19 -1.11
N SER A 277 10.18 -8.26 -1.90
CA SER A 277 11.27 -9.24 -1.97
C SER A 277 12.52 -8.67 -2.65
N VAL A 278 12.36 -7.81 -3.66
CA VAL A 278 13.47 -7.10 -4.31
C VAL A 278 14.16 -6.15 -3.31
N TYR A 279 13.39 -5.49 -2.45
CA TYR A 279 13.98 -4.67 -1.38
C TYR A 279 14.82 -5.53 -0.41
N LEU A 280 14.31 -6.70 0.00
CA LEU A 280 15.04 -7.64 0.86
C LEU A 280 16.31 -8.18 0.19
N GLU A 281 16.28 -8.47 -1.13
CA GLU A 281 17.48 -8.86 -1.89
C GLU A 281 18.56 -7.77 -1.87
N ALA A 282 18.15 -6.52 -2.06
CA ALA A 282 19.07 -5.39 -2.05
C ALA A 282 19.68 -5.12 -0.66
N HIS A 283 19.03 -5.58 0.42
CA HIS A 283 19.43 -5.38 1.81
C HIS A 283 19.63 -6.70 2.56
N ALA A 284 20.09 -7.74 1.86
CA ALA A 284 20.23 -9.08 2.41
C ALA A 284 21.30 -9.20 3.52
N SER A 285 22.26 -8.29 3.60
CA SER A 285 23.21 -8.19 4.71
C SER A 285 22.69 -7.18 5.75
N VAL A 286 22.58 -7.60 6.99
CA VAL A 286 22.02 -6.81 8.09
C VAL A 286 23.01 -6.78 9.26
N PRO A 287 23.43 -5.60 9.76
CA PRO A 287 24.26 -5.52 10.94
C PRO A 287 23.49 -6.02 12.17
N LEU A 288 24.09 -6.95 12.90
CA LEU A 288 23.53 -7.49 14.14
C LEU A 288 24.01 -6.70 15.37
N ASN A 289 23.22 -6.72 16.43
CA ASN A 289 23.60 -6.11 17.71
C ASN A 289 24.87 -6.71 18.33
N THR A 290 25.31 -7.87 17.86
CA THR A 290 26.58 -8.53 18.26
C THR A 290 27.81 -7.91 17.59
N GLY A 291 27.62 -7.02 16.60
CA GLY A 291 28.69 -6.49 15.75
C GLY A 291 29.08 -7.41 14.57
N GLU A 292 28.38 -8.52 14.41
CA GLU A 292 28.49 -9.42 13.25
C GLU A 292 27.51 -9.03 12.15
N GLU A 293 27.73 -9.49 10.92
CA GLU A 293 26.77 -9.37 9.83
C GLU A 293 25.86 -10.60 9.82
N GLY A 294 24.55 -10.37 9.89
CA GLY A 294 23.52 -11.35 9.60
C GLY A 294 23.18 -11.37 8.11
N ALA A 295 22.65 -12.50 7.63
CA ALA A 295 22.22 -12.62 6.25
C ALA A 295 20.77 -13.07 6.17
N ILE A 296 20.02 -12.45 5.26
CA ILE A 296 18.68 -12.91 4.85
C ILE A 296 18.85 -13.67 3.53
N VAL A 297 18.37 -14.91 3.50
CA VAL A 297 18.34 -15.68 2.26
C VAL A 297 17.06 -15.37 1.52
N VAL A 298 17.15 -14.75 0.37
CA VAL A 298 16.01 -14.43 -0.50
C VAL A 298 16.09 -15.31 -1.75
N VAL A 299 15.00 -16.02 -2.07
CA VAL A 299 14.96 -16.97 -3.18
C VAL A 299 13.77 -16.67 -4.10
N GLN A 300 14.06 -16.28 -5.33
CA GLN A 300 13.07 -16.28 -6.39
C GLN A 300 12.84 -17.73 -6.84
N THR A 301 11.60 -18.18 -6.75
CA THR A 301 11.21 -19.57 -7.08
C THR A 301 10.63 -19.66 -8.51
N GLU A 302 10.41 -20.90 -8.98
CA GLU A 302 9.80 -21.16 -10.29
C GLU A 302 8.28 -20.91 -10.29
N ASP A 303 7.64 -21.15 -9.13
CA ASP A 303 6.21 -20.90 -8.90
C ASP A 303 5.91 -20.65 -7.42
N GLU A 304 4.65 -20.35 -7.10
CA GLU A 304 4.19 -20.12 -5.73
C GLU A 304 4.08 -21.41 -4.91
N LEU A 305 3.91 -22.58 -5.55
CA LEU A 305 3.95 -23.89 -4.88
C LEU A 305 5.34 -24.13 -4.28
N ALA A 306 6.39 -23.90 -5.08
CA ALA A 306 7.76 -23.95 -4.62
C ALA A 306 8.03 -22.90 -3.54
N ALA A 307 7.51 -21.69 -3.68
CA ALA A 307 7.71 -20.61 -2.72
C ALA A 307 7.20 -20.99 -1.32
N VAL A 308 5.93 -21.40 -1.20
CA VAL A 308 5.33 -21.74 0.09
C VAL A 308 5.97 -22.99 0.73
N THR A 309 6.33 -23.98 -0.08
CA THR A 309 6.94 -25.22 0.44
C THR A 309 8.39 -25.02 0.91
N MET A 310 9.19 -24.22 0.19
CA MET A 310 10.54 -23.84 0.62
C MET A 310 10.52 -23.01 1.90
N ALA A 311 9.62 -22.01 2.00
CA ALA A 311 9.46 -21.21 3.20
C ALA A 311 9.04 -22.08 4.40
N THR A 312 8.13 -23.04 4.20
CA THR A 312 7.72 -24.00 5.22
C THR A 312 8.89 -24.87 5.69
N GLY A 313 9.69 -25.37 4.74
CA GLY A 313 10.91 -26.16 5.05
C GLY A 313 11.93 -25.36 5.86
N ALA A 314 12.16 -24.10 5.51
CA ALA A 314 13.03 -23.21 6.27
C ALA A 314 12.50 -22.94 7.69
N ALA A 315 11.19 -22.74 7.87
CA ALA A 315 10.58 -22.56 9.19
C ALA A 315 10.80 -23.76 10.13
N LEU A 316 10.83 -24.97 9.60
CA LEU A 316 11.11 -26.18 10.39
C LEU A 316 12.54 -26.20 10.96
N THR A 317 13.50 -25.54 10.32
CA THR A 317 14.88 -25.42 10.84
C THR A 317 14.99 -24.38 11.96
N GLY A 318 13.94 -23.60 12.20
CA GLY A 318 13.90 -22.51 13.16
C GLY A 318 14.19 -21.14 12.57
N ALA A 319 14.41 -21.02 11.26
CA ALA A 319 14.48 -19.73 10.60
C ALA A 319 13.10 -19.06 10.62
N ARG A 320 13.02 -17.76 10.96
CA ARG A 320 11.84 -16.98 10.63
C ARG A 320 11.74 -16.90 9.13
N SER A 321 10.68 -17.45 8.57
CA SER A 321 10.53 -17.53 7.13
C SER A 321 9.19 -16.99 6.65
N SER A 322 9.22 -16.44 5.46
CA SER A 322 8.02 -15.90 4.83
C SER A 322 8.04 -16.04 3.32
N THR A 323 6.87 -15.83 2.73
CA THR A 323 6.69 -15.65 1.29
C THR A 323 5.77 -14.47 1.02
N ALA A 324 5.92 -13.83 -0.14
CA ALA A 324 5.08 -12.72 -0.57
C ALA A 324 4.40 -13.06 -1.90
N THR A 325 3.09 -12.77 -2.00
CA THR A 325 2.29 -13.07 -3.19
C THR A 325 1.08 -12.13 -3.32
N ALA A 326 0.30 -12.31 -4.40
CA ALA A 326 -1.02 -11.71 -4.59
C ALA A 326 -2.10 -12.79 -4.71
N GLY A 327 -3.37 -12.41 -4.87
CA GLY A 327 -4.50 -13.34 -4.88
C GLY A 327 -4.33 -14.60 -5.75
N PRO A 328 -3.87 -14.51 -7.02
CA PRO A 328 -3.62 -15.71 -7.85
C PRO A 328 -2.60 -16.66 -7.25
N GLY A 329 -1.50 -16.14 -6.71
CA GLY A 329 -0.47 -16.97 -6.09
C GLY A 329 -0.90 -17.54 -4.74
N LEU A 330 -1.67 -16.78 -3.94
CA LEU A 330 -2.28 -17.32 -2.72
C LEU A 330 -3.17 -18.53 -3.04
N SER A 331 -3.87 -18.52 -4.17
CA SER A 331 -4.66 -19.67 -4.64
C SER A 331 -3.82 -20.92 -4.90
N LEU A 332 -2.59 -20.75 -5.36
CA LEU A 332 -1.65 -21.88 -5.55
C LEU A 332 -1.02 -22.35 -4.23
N MET A 333 -0.90 -21.46 -3.24
CA MET A 333 -0.28 -21.77 -1.94
C MET A 333 -1.18 -22.55 -0.97
N VAL A 334 -2.50 -22.66 -1.22
CA VAL A 334 -3.46 -23.14 -0.22
C VAL A 334 -3.19 -24.57 0.27
N GLU A 335 -2.68 -25.47 -0.58
CA GLU A 335 -2.28 -26.83 -0.18
C GLU A 335 -1.09 -26.79 0.78
N GLY A 336 -0.06 -25.98 0.45
CA GLY A 336 1.11 -25.79 1.32
C GLY A 336 0.76 -25.16 2.67
N LEU A 337 -0.20 -24.22 2.69
CA LEU A 337 -0.75 -23.65 3.93
C LEU A 337 -1.48 -24.71 4.77
N GLY A 338 -2.28 -25.56 4.13
CA GLY A 338 -2.94 -26.69 4.80
C GLY A 338 -1.94 -27.64 5.45
N TRP A 339 -0.86 -27.99 4.72
CA TRP A 339 0.21 -28.81 5.25
C TRP A 339 0.95 -28.13 6.42
N ALA A 340 1.25 -26.84 6.31
CA ALA A 340 1.87 -26.08 7.40
C ALA A 340 0.97 -26.01 8.64
N GLY A 341 -0.34 -25.83 8.46
CA GLY A 341 -1.32 -25.86 9.54
C GLY A 341 -1.43 -27.24 10.22
N MET A 342 -1.44 -28.31 9.44
CA MET A 342 -1.46 -29.70 9.94
C MET A 342 -0.21 -30.02 10.77
N ASN A 343 0.96 -29.61 10.31
CA ASN A 343 2.24 -29.84 10.99
C ASN A 343 2.62 -28.73 11.97
N GLU A 344 1.72 -27.79 12.20
CA GLU A 344 1.90 -26.71 13.17
C GLU A 344 3.21 -25.93 12.97
N VAL A 345 3.45 -25.55 11.70
CA VAL A 345 4.66 -24.84 11.28
C VAL A 345 4.40 -23.33 11.29
N PRO A 346 5.23 -22.52 11.96
CA PRO A 346 5.14 -21.07 11.93
C PRO A 346 5.59 -20.55 10.56
N LEU A 347 4.65 -20.01 9.80
CA LEU A 347 4.89 -19.47 8.46
C LEU A 347 4.17 -18.13 8.31
N VAL A 348 4.83 -17.13 7.73
CA VAL A 348 4.20 -15.86 7.38
C VAL A 348 4.01 -15.77 5.87
N VAL A 349 2.80 -15.44 5.43
CA VAL A 349 2.49 -15.14 4.03
C VAL A 349 2.00 -13.71 3.94
N THR A 350 2.75 -12.85 3.24
CA THR A 350 2.25 -11.52 2.90
C THR A 350 1.43 -11.62 1.62
N ALA A 351 0.14 -11.34 1.72
CA ALA A 351 -0.81 -11.42 0.62
C ALA A 351 -1.28 -10.02 0.22
N TYR A 352 -0.88 -9.58 -0.96
CA TYR A 352 -1.24 -8.28 -1.51
C TYR A 352 -2.46 -8.41 -2.41
N GLN A 353 -3.58 -7.85 -1.98
CA GLN A 353 -4.82 -7.84 -2.75
C GLN A 353 -4.74 -6.86 -3.91
N ARG A 354 -5.30 -7.25 -5.04
CA ARG A 354 -5.44 -6.45 -6.25
C ARG A 354 -6.76 -6.76 -6.92
N GLY A 355 -7.18 -5.94 -7.87
CA GLY A 355 -8.42 -6.17 -8.60
C GLY A 355 -8.46 -7.56 -9.24
N SER A 356 -9.45 -8.34 -8.87
CA SER A 356 -9.65 -9.76 -9.23
C SER A 356 -11.04 -9.96 -9.89
N PRO A 357 -11.45 -11.16 -10.34
CA PRO A 357 -10.79 -12.47 -10.21
C PRO A 357 -9.74 -12.77 -11.28
N SER A 358 -9.04 -13.91 -11.13
CA SER A 358 -7.97 -14.39 -12.02
C SER A 358 -6.83 -13.36 -12.10
N THR A 359 -6.29 -13.05 -13.29
CA THR A 359 -5.33 -11.97 -13.46
C THR A 359 -5.94 -10.61 -13.12
N GLY A 360 -7.21 -10.43 -13.40
CA GLY A 360 -7.99 -9.23 -13.09
C GLY A 360 -7.38 -7.95 -13.66
N VAL A 361 -7.25 -6.96 -12.79
CA VAL A 361 -6.56 -5.69 -13.07
C VAL A 361 -5.34 -5.57 -12.14
N PRO A 362 -4.18 -6.15 -12.53
CA PRO A 362 -3.06 -6.42 -11.62
C PRO A 362 -2.42 -5.17 -11.02
N THR A 363 -2.68 -4.01 -11.58
CA THR A 363 -2.15 -2.72 -11.13
C THR A 363 -3.20 -1.87 -10.40
N ARG A 364 -4.36 -2.45 -10.06
CA ARG A 364 -5.48 -1.75 -9.42
C ARG A 364 -5.81 -2.36 -8.07
N THR A 365 -6.28 -1.52 -7.14
CA THR A 365 -6.58 -1.94 -5.77
C THR A 365 -7.97 -2.58 -5.66
N GLU A 366 -8.09 -3.53 -4.76
CA GLU A 366 -9.34 -4.13 -4.31
C GLU A 366 -9.10 -4.83 -2.95
N GLN A 367 -10.15 -5.05 -2.18
CA GLN A 367 -10.14 -5.85 -0.94
C GLN A 367 -11.02 -7.10 -1.13
N GLY A 368 -10.79 -7.83 -2.23
CA GLY A 368 -11.61 -8.96 -2.66
C GLY A 368 -11.23 -10.30 -2.05
N ASP A 369 -10.11 -10.40 -1.33
CA ASP A 369 -9.53 -11.67 -0.88
C ASP A 369 -9.72 -11.93 0.63
N LEU A 370 -10.52 -11.15 1.37
CA LEU A 370 -10.72 -11.28 2.81
C LEU A 370 -11.26 -12.66 3.20
N LEU A 371 -12.41 -13.03 2.66
CA LEU A 371 -13.04 -14.33 2.99
C LEU A 371 -12.19 -15.49 2.45
N PHE A 372 -11.51 -15.29 1.32
CA PHE A 372 -10.56 -16.26 0.80
C PHE A 372 -9.39 -16.46 1.77
N ALA A 373 -8.76 -15.41 2.30
CA ALA A 373 -7.66 -15.52 3.26
C ALA A 373 -8.08 -16.28 4.53
N ILE A 374 -9.31 -16.03 5.03
CA ILE A 374 -9.83 -16.70 6.21
C ILE A 374 -10.11 -18.20 5.96
N HIS A 375 -10.61 -18.55 4.76
CA HIS A 375 -11.06 -19.90 4.41
C HIS A 375 -10.16 -20.61 3.38
N ALA A 376 -9.00 -20.07 3.03
CA ALA A 376 -8.12 -20.64 2.02
C ALA A 376 -7.70 -22.07 2.34
N GLY A 377 -7.93 -22.97 1.38
CA GLY A 377 -7.60 -24.40 1.47
C GLY A 377 -8.83 -25.27 1.76
N HIS A 378 -8.60 -26.59 1.68
CA HIS A 378 -9.60 -27.60 2.00
C HIS A 378 -9.47 -28.05 3.45
N GLY A 379 -10.59 -28.44 4.05
CA GLY A 379 -10.63 -28.84 5.46
C GLY A 379 -10.42 -27.67 6.42
N GLU A 380 -10.32 -27.99 7.70
CA GLU A 380 -10.22 -27.01 8.79
C GLU A 380 -8.85 -27.07 9.43
N PHE A 381 -8.14 -25.96 9.41
CA PHE A 381 -6.86 -25.79 10.12
C PHE A 381 -6.70 -24.35 10.61
N PRO A 382 -5.99 -24.13 11.73
CA PRO A 382 -5.83 -22.80 12.29
C PRO A 382 -4.92 -21.93 11.39
N ARG A 383 -5.28 -20.65 11.30
CA ARG A 383 -4.46 -19.58 10.74
C ARG A 383 -4.86 -18.26 11.38
N LEU A 384 -3.96 -17.31 11.41
CA LEU A 384 -4.31 -15.95 11.75
C LEU A 384 -4.31 -15.09 10.49
N VAL A 385 -5.22 -14.11 10.44
CA VAL A 385 -5.28 -13.12 9.35
C VAL A 385 -5.31 -11.74 9.96
N LEU A 386 -4.33 -10.91 9.61
CA LEU A 386 -4.25 -9.52 10.04
C LEU A 386 -4.09 -8.60 8.83
N ALA A 387 -4.56 -7.36 8.95
CA ALA A 387 -4.49 -6.37 7.89
C ALA A 387 -4.06 -5.01 8.41
N SER A 388 -3.08 -4.42 7.75
CA SER A 388 -2.60 -3.06 8.06
C SER A 388 -3.46 -2.01 7.36
N GLY A 389 -3.65 -0.86 8.01
CA GLY A 389 -4.41 0.26 7.47
C GLY A 389 -3.56 1.35 6.82
N ASP A 390 -2.25 1.38 7.10
CA ASP A 390 -1.29 2.34 6.57
C ASP A 390 0.14 1.80 6.55
N VAL A 391 1.08 2.62 6.10
CA VAL A 391 2.50 2.25 5.96
C VAL A 391 3.17 2.00 7.31
N THR A 392 2.77 2.71 8.37
CA THR A 392 3.30 2.52 9.72
C THR A 392 2.86 1.18 10.29
N GLU A 393 1.58 0.86 10.15
CA GLU A 393 1.05 -0.44 10.57
C GLU A 393 1.65 -1.58 9.73
N ALA A 394 1.88 -1.35 8.42
CA ALA A 394 2.51 -2.35 7.56
C ALA A 394 3.90 -2.78 8.07
N PHE A 395 4.69 -1.85 8.60
CA PHE A 395 5.96 -2.16 9.27
C PHE A 395 5.77 -2.98 10.55
N SER A 396 4.92 -2.50 11.47
CA SER A 396 4.74 -3.14 12.78
C SER A 396 4.05 -4.50 12.67
N ASP A 397 3.03 -4.62 11.81
CA ASP A 397 2.27 -5.86 11.63
C ASP A 397 3.11 -6.92 10.90
N ALA A 398 3.99 -6.52 9.96
CA ALA A 398 4.94 -7.44 9.34
C ALA A 398 5.89 -8.06 10.37
N ALA A 399 6.32 -7.29 11.37
CA ALA A 399 7.12 -7.82 12.47
C ALA A 399 6.31 -8.72 13.39
N GLN A 400 5.10 -8.28 13.79
CA GLN A 400 4.24 -8.99 14.72
C GLN A 400 3.70 -10.30 14.16
N ALA A 401 3.53 -10.40 12.84
CA ALA A 401 3.10 -11.62 12.16
C ALA A 401 4.02 -12.83 12.49
N PHE A 402 5.33 -12.61 12.58
CA PHE A 402 6.27 -13.67 12.98
C PHE A 402 6.10 -14.09 14.44
N ASN A 403 5.86 -13.16 15.34
CA ASN A 403 5.61 -13.45 16.74
C ASN A 403 4.36 -14.31 16.89
N TYR A 404 3.28 -13.95 16.20
CA TYR A 404 2.05 -14.74 16.20
C TYR A 404 2.27 -16.14 15.60
N ALA A 405 2.97 -16.22 14.46
CA ALA A 405 3.26 -17.50 13.84
C ALA A 405 4.01 -18.43 14.78
N GLU A 406 5.03 -17.94 15.47
CA GLU A 406 5.85 -18.74 16.40
C GLU A 406 5.17 -19.02 17.74
N ARG A 407 4.42 -18.04 18.29
CA ARG A 407 3.68 -18.21 19.55
C ARG A 407 2.61 -19.29 19.41
N TYR A 408 1.80 -19.20 18.35
CA TYR A 408 0.69 -20.12 18.13
C TYR A 408 1.04 -21.29 17.22
N GLN A 409 2.25 -21.34 16.66
CA GLN A 409 2.73 -22.41 15.76
C GLN A 409 1.69 -22.70 14.66
N THR A 410 1.38 -21.70 13.86
CA THR A 410 0.40 -21.78 12.79
C THR A 410 0.73 -20.77 11.69
N PRO A 411 0.25 -20.96 10.43
CA PRO A 411 0.39 -19.96 9.40
C PRO A 411 -0.29 -18.63 9.78
N VAL A 412 0.35 -17.51 9.43
CA VAL A 412 -0.19 -16.16 9.54
C VAL A 412 -0.22 -15.52 8.17
N ILE A 413 -1.37 -15.00 7.77
CA ILE A 413 -1.55 -14.24 6.53
C ILE A 413 -1.60 -12.76 6.90
N HIS A 414 -0.59 -12.01 6.47
CA HIS A 414 -0.58 -10.55 6.53
C HIS A 414 -1.21 -10.02 5.24
N LEU A 415 -2.46 -9.57 5.34
CA LEU A 415 -3.29 -9.16 4.22
C LEU A 415 -3.17 -7.66 3.99
N LEU A 416 -2.60 -7.30 2.86
CA LEU A 416 -2.43 -5.92 2.40
C LEU A 416 -3.20 -5.72 1.09
N ASP A 417 -3.21 -4.50 0.59
CA ASP A 417 -3.74 -4.21 -0.74
C ASP A 417 -2.79 -3.32 -1.57
N GLN A 418 -3.12 -3.18 -2.84
CA GLN A 418 -2.36 -2.38 -3.80
C GLN A 418 -2.20 -0.92 -3.35
N THR A 419 -3.15 -0.36 -2.59
CA THR A 419 -3.09 1.01 -2.10
C THR A 419 -1.89 1.19 -1.18
N ILE A 420 -1.76 0.33 -0.15
CA ILE A 420 -0.61 0.37 0.77
C ILE A 420 0.68 0.10 0.00
N ALA A 421 0.70 -0.95 -0.83
CA ALA A 421 1.89 -1.34 -1.58
C ALA A 421 2.47 -0.22 -2.47
N ARG A 422 1.60 0.66 -2.99
CA ARG A 422 1.96 1.75 -3.92
C ARG A 422 2.01 3.13 -3.28
N THR A 423 1.71 3.24 -2.00
CA THR A 423 1.86 4.48 -1.25
C THR A 423 3.34 4.72 -0.94
N THR A 424 3.79 5.96 -1.15
CA THR A 424 5.06 6.48 -0.64
C THR A 424 4.73 7.63 0.30
N GLN A 425 5.27 7.61 1.51
CA GLN A 425 4.88 8.56 2.54
C GLN A 425 6.09 9.00 3.36
N THR A 426 6.10 10.27 3.80
CA THR A 426 7.02 10.71 4.85
C THR A 426 6.45 10.35 6.21
N LEU A 427 7.29 9.72 7.02
CA LEU A 427 6.95 9.26 8.37
C LEU A 427 8.11 9.57 9.33
N PRO A 428 7.86 9.68 10.64
CA PRO A 428 8.93 9.55 11.62
C PRO A 428 9.69 8.23 11.40
N PRO A 429 11.00 8.18 11.66
CA PRO A 429 11.75 6.93 11.61
C PRO A 429 11.07 5.83 12.43
N PHE A 430 11.01 4.62 11.90
CA PHE A 430 10.43 3.50 12.63
C PHE A 430 11.22 3.19 13.90
N ASP A 431 10.52 3.00 15.00
CA ASP A 431 11.16 2.59 16.27
C ASP A 431 11.46 1.08 16.25
N VAL A 432 12.64 0.73 15.76
CA VAL A 432 13.11 -0.67 15.72
C VAL A 432 13.30 -1.23 17.14
N SER A 433 13.56 -0.36 18.14
CA SER A 433 13.76 -0.81 19.52
C SER A 433 12.49 -1.32 20.19
N ALA A 434 11.32 -0.93 19.66
CA ALA A 434 10.03 -1.43 20.12
C ALA A 434 9.70 -2.83 19.56
N ILE A 435 10.47 -3.31 18.58
CA ILE A 435 10.24 -4.65 17.99
C ILE A 435 10.77 -5.73 18.95
N HIS A 436 9.86 -6.49 19.49
CA HIS A 436 10.18 -7.65 20.33
C HIS A 436 10.18 -8.92 19.49
N ILE A 437 11.20 -9.78 19.67
CA ILE A 437 11.31 -11.07 18.98
C ILE A 437 10.89 -12.19 19.91
N GLU A 438 9.73 -12.81 19.63
CA GLU A 438 9.22 -13.95 20.40
C GLU A 438 9.35 -15.24 19.59
N ARG A 439 9.96 -16.26 20.21
CA ARG A 439 10.22 -17.56 19.55
C ARG A 439 9.19 -18.64 19.91
N GLY A 440 8.17 -18.31 20.71
CA GLY A 440 7.21 -19.28 21.21
C GLY A 440 7.87 -20.36 22.10
N VAL A 441 7.25 -21.52 22.19
CA VAL A 441 7.74 -22.61 23.04
C VAL A 441 8.67 -23.53 22.24
N VAL A 442 9.98 -23.31 22.36
CA VAL A 442 11.02 -24.09 21.68
C VAL A 442 11.60 -25.15 22.62
N TYR A 443 11.84 -26.35 22.09
CA TYR A 443 12.46 -27.46 22.82
C TYR A 443 13.92 -27.16 23.15
N THR A 444 14.29 -27.40 24.41
CA THR A 444 15.68 -27.36 24.84
C THR A 444 16.12 -28.79 25.18
N PRO A 445 17.11 -29.34 24.48
CA PRO A 445 17.61 -30.69 24.80
C PRO A 445 18.16 -30.77 26.23
N PRO A 446 17.84 -31.83 27.00
CA PRO A 446 18.40 -32.00 28.33
C PRO A 446 19.91 -32.22 28.27
N GLU A 447 20.64 -31.60 29.21
CA GLU A 447 22.08 -31.78 29.30
C GLU A 447 22.42 -33.15 29.94
N GLY A 448 23.35 -33.87 29.30
CA GLY A 448 23.95 -35.10 29.87
C GLY A 448 23.06 -36.36 29.83
N GLU A 449 21.80 -36.25 29.43
CA GLU A 449 20.90 -37.40 29.33
C GLU A 449 20.87 -37.99 27.91
N GLU A 450 20.82 -39.35 27.83
CA GLU A 450 20.56 -40.03 26.56
C GLU A 450 19.04 -39.96 26.27
N VAL A 451 18.64 -39.20 25.25
CA VAL A 451 17.23 -39.12 24.85
C VAL A 451 16.92 -40.34 23.97
N GLN A 452 16.04 -41.21 24.45
CA GLN A 452 15.60 -42.41 23.74
C GLN A 452 14.22 -42.21 23.11
N GLY A 453 14.06 -42.72 21.88
CA GLY A 453 12.78 -42.72 21.16
C GLY A 453 12.42 -41.41 20.46
N PRO A 454 11.27 -41.39 19.80
CA PRO A 454 10.76 -40.19 19.10
C PRO A 454 10.25 -39.15 20.07
N TYR A 455 10.35 -37.87 19.65
CA TYR A 455 9.84 -36.75 20.40
C TYR A 455 8.33 -36.54 20.15
N PRO A 456 7.50 -36.35 21.22
CA PRO A 456 6.07 -36.14 21.04
C PRO A 456 5.76 -34.68 20.64
N ARG A 457 6.13 -34.32 19.40
CA ARG A 457 6.01 -32.98 18.84
C ARG A 457 4.58 -32.44 18.88
N PHE A 458 3.62 -33.32 18.72
CA PHE A 458 2.20 -32.99 18.62
C PHE A 458 1.39 -33.40 19.86
N ALA A 459 2.07 -33.57 20.99
CA ALA A 459 1.40 -33.94 22.24
C ALA A 459 0.24 -32.99 22.55
N PRO A 460 -0.94 -33.48 22.92
CA PRO A 460 -2.06 -32.65 23.35
C PRO A 460 -1.67 -31.79 24.56
N THR A 461 -2.00 -30.50 24.49
CA THR A 461 -1.77 -29.52 25.56
C THR A 461 -3.05 -28.73 25.83
N GLU A 462 -3.18 -28.13 26.99
CA GLU A 462 -4.29 -27.28 27.34
C GLU A 462 -4.37 -26.04 26.42
N SER A 463 -3.24 -25.45 26.09
CA SER A 463 -3.13 -24.29 25.20
C SER A 463 -3.32 -24.61 23.72
N GLY A 464 -3.21 -25.88 23.33
CA GLY A 464 -3.11 -26.29 21.92
C GLY A 464 -1.69 -26.14 21.33
N VAL A 465 -0.77 -25.48 22.03
CA VAL A 465 0.62 -25.24 21.59
C VAL A 465 1.56 -26.22 22.29
N SER A 466 2.25 -27.06 21.52
CA SER A 466 3.23 -28.03 22.04
C SER A 466 4.65 -27.48 21.88
N THR A 467 5.56 -27.95 22.73
CA THR A 467 6.98 -27.57 22.62
C THR A 467 7.55 -28.05 21.28
N ARG A 468 8.17 -27.16 20.53
CA ARG A 468 8.65 -27.37 19.16
C ARG A 468 10.15 -27.62 19.11
N PRO A 469 10.63 -28.82 18.77
CA PRO A 469 12.02 -29.03 18.44
C PRO A 469 12.32 -28.49 17.03
N LEU A 470 13.53 -27.98 16.84
CA LEU A 470 14.03 -27.57 15.53
C LEU A 470 14.68 -28.78 14.83
N LEU A 471 14.62 -28.83 13.51
CA LEU A 471 15.28 -29.90 12.76
C LEU A 471 16.77 -29.94 13.07
N GLY A 472 17.27 -31.15 13.38
CA GLY A 472 18.65 -31.38 13.77
C GLY A 472 18.94 -31.30 15.28
N GLN A 473 17.98 -30.86 16.11
CA GLN A 473 18.16 -30.86 17.56
C GLN A 473 18.18 -32.28 18.12
N ARG A 474 19.16 -32.55 19.01
CA ARG A 474 19.27 -33.83 19.70
C ARG A 474 18.01 -34.11 20.54
N GLY A 475 17.43 -35.29 20.38
CA GLY A 475 16.22 -35.73 21.07
C GLY A 475 14.92 -35.12 20.52
N GLY A 476 14.98 -34.32 19.46
CA GLY A 476 13.82 -33.73 18.80
C GLY A 476 13.28 -34.49 17.59
N THR A 477 13.72 -35.74 17.38
CA THR A 477 13.32 -36.55 16.22
C THR A 477 11.84 -36.91 16.27
N HIS A 478 11.08 -36.54 15.25
CA HIS A 478 9.65 -36.81 15.09
C HIS A 478 9.32 -36.99 13.60
N TRP A 479 8.12 -37.46 13.30
CA TRP A 479 7.63 -37.56 11.92
C TRP A 479 6.84 -36.31 11.53
N LEU A 480 6.84 -35.99 10.25
CA LEU A 480 6.00 -34.97 9.61
C LEU A 480 5.21 -35.65 8.49
N THR A 481 3.91 -35.38 8.44
CA THR A 481 3.00 -35.94 7.43
C THR A 481 1.85 -35.01 7.11
N GLY A 482 1.33 -35.09 5.90
CA GLY A 482 0.07 -34.41 5.53
C GLY A 482 -1.19 -35.16 5.96
N ALA A 483 -1.06 -36.41 6.46
CA ALA A 483 -2.17 -37.16 7.01
C ALA A 483 -2.39 -36.84 8.49
N GLU A 484 -3.55 -37.24 9.07
CA GLU A 484 -3.75 -37.16 10.52
C GLU A 484 -2.75 -38.06 11.25
N HIS A 485 -2.29 -37.63 12.42
CA HIS A 485 -1.14 -38.23 13.07
C HIS A 485 -1.25 -38.26 14.59
N THR A 486 -0.48 -39.14 15.17
CA THR A 486 -0.28 -39.27 16.62
C THR A 486 0.55 -38.10 17.16
N GLU A 487 0.72 -38.04 18.47
CA GLU A 487 1.61 -37.08 19.13
C GLU A 487 3.06 -37.08 18.63
N PHE A 488 3.49 -38.20 18.05
CA PHE A 488 4.83 -38.37 17.47
C PHE A 488 4.92 -38.04 15.98
N GLY A 489 3.78 -37.70 15.34
CA GLY A 489 3.69 -37.45 13.90
C GLY A 489 3.48 -38.70 13.03
N GLN A 490 3.26 -39.84 13.63
CA GLN A 490 2.96 -41.08 12.90
C GLN A 490 1.52 -41.09 12.39
N VAL A 491 1.32 -41.50 11.13
CA VAL A 491 -0.01 -41.57 10.52
C VAL A 491 -0.98 -42.44 11.34
N THR A 492 -2.20 -41.99 11.52
CA THR A 492 -3.26 -42.69 12.21
C THR A 492 -4.64 -42.43 11.59
N GLU A 493 -5.50 -43.44 11.66
CA GLU A 493 -6.92 -43.35 11.35
C GLU A 493 -7.81 -43.54 12.60
N ASP A 494 -7.19 -43.55 13.79
CA ASP A 494 -7.90 -43.68 15.06
C ASP A 494 -8.81 -42.43 15.29
N PRO A 495 -10.13 -42.62 15.42
CA PRO A 495 -11.06 -41.52 15.54
C PRO A 495 -10.85 -40.68 16.81
N VAL A 496 -10.39 -41.29 17.91
CA VAL A 496 -10.15 -40.58 19.18
C VAL A 496 -8.92 -39.68 19.05
N ILE A 497 -7.84 -40.18 18.45
CA ILE A 497 -6.65 -39.37 18.21
C ILE A 497 -6.98 -38.20 17.25
N ARG A 498 -7.75 -38.48 16.20
CA ARG A 498 -8.18 -37.46 15.26
C ARG A 498 -8.96 -36.33 15.95
N GLU A 499 -9.96 -36.66 16.79
CA GLU A 499 -10.70 -35.64 17.57
C GLU A 499 -9.74 -34.83 18.44
N GLN A 500 -8.86 -35.48 19.19
CA GLN A 500 -7.89 -34.81 20.07
C GLN A 500 -6.97 -33.84 19.30
N GLN A 501 -6.47 -34.24 18.13
CA GLN A 501 -5.58 -33.40 17.34
C GLN A 501 -6.30 -32.23 16.68
N ILE A 502 -7.54 -32.41 16.19
CA ILE A 502 -8.36 -31.32 15.67
C ILE A 502 -8.64 -30.28 16.77
N GLU A 503 -9.13 -30.74 17.93
CA GLU A 503 -9.42 -29.86 19.07
C GLU A 503 -8.16 -29.13 19.56
N LYS A 504 -7.03 -29.85 19.61
CA LYS A 504 -5.74 -29.27 19.96
C LYS A 504 -5.39 -28.11 19.01
N ARG A 505 -5.47 -28.35 17.70
CA ARG A 505 -5.18 -27.29 16.71
C ARG A 505 -6.19 -26.15 16.78
N ALA A 506 -7.49 -26.41 16.99
CA ALA A 506 -8.53 -25.39 17.11
C ALA A 506 -8.32 -24.47 18.33
N ARG A 507 -7.91 -25.04 19.49
CA ARG A 507 -7.62 -24.27 20.72
C ARG A 507 -6.58 -23.16 20.53
N LYS A 508 -5.69 -23.25 19.54
CA LYS A 508 -4.73 -22.20 19.22
C LYS A 508 -5.40 -20.88 18.82
N LEU A 509 -6.52 -20.96 18.08
CA LEU A 509 -7.30 -19.77 17.71
C LEU A 509 -8.02 -19.16 18.90
N GLU A 510 -8.56 -20.00 19.79
CA GLU A 510 -9.19 -19.56 21.04
C GLU A 510 -8.16 -18.89 21.94
N LEU A 511 -6.96 -19.47 22.02
CA LEU A 511 -5.85 -18.89 22.76
C LEU A 511 -5.45 -17.52 22.17
N ALA A 512 -5.28 -17.44 20.86
CA ALA A 512 -4.94 -16.19 20.16
C ALA A 512 -6.02 -15.12 20.37
N ALA A 513 -7.31 -15.48 20.26
CA ALA A 513 -8.41 -14.57 20.50
C ALA A 513 -8.39 -13.98 21.92
N ARG A 514 -7.96 -14.76 22.93
CA ARG A 514 -7.89 -14.32 24.33
C ARG A 514 -6.61 -13.56 24.67
N GLU A 515 -5.45 -13.98 24.13
CA GLU A 515 -4.13 -13.46 24.56
C GLU A 515 -3.65 -12.25 23.76
N ILE A 516 -4.05 -12.12 22.49
CA ILE A 516 -3.68 -10.94 21.71
C ILE A 516 -4.33 -9.71 22.34
N PRO A 517 -3.57 -8.64 22.66
CA PRO A 517 -4.10 -7.43 23.26
C PRO A 517 -5.17 -6.76 22.38
N ALA A 518 -6.14 -6.09 23.00
CA ALA A 518 -7.24 -5.43 22.29
C ALA A 518 -6.75 -4.38 21.28
N GLU A 519 -5.71 -3.63 21.65
CA GLU A 519 -5.07 -2.60 20.81
C GLU A 519 -4.34 -3.16 19.58
N GLU A 520 -3.97 -4.44 19.59
CA GLU A 520 -3.42 -5.13 18.42
C GLU A 520 -4.52 -5.70 17.51
N LYS A 521 -5.73 -5.91 18.05
CA LYS A 521 -6.89 -6.44 17.32
C LYS A 521 -7.67 -5.37 16.59
N LEU A 522 -7.87 -4.22 17.23
CA LEU A 522 -8.63 -3.09 16.68
C LEU A 522 -8.14 -1.75 17.24
N ALA A 523 -8.42 -0.69 16.50
CA ALA A 523 -8.20 0.68 16.95
C ALA A 523 -9.50 1.50 16.81
N VAL A 524 -9.72 2.42 17.77
CA VAL A 524 -10.90 3.30 17.78
C VAL A 524 -10.44 4.74 17.66
N TYR A 525 -11.01 5.46 16.69
CA TYR A 525 -10.76 6.87 16.45
C TYR A 525 -12.06 7.65 16.57
N GLY A 526 -12.06 8.74 17.33
CA GLY A 526 -13.23 9.57 17.61
C GLY A 526 -13.94 9.22 18.91
N GLU A 527 -14.96 10.01 19.25
CA GLU A 527 -15.63 9.96 20.55
C GLU A 527 -16.69 8.86 20.66
N PRO A 528 -16.92 8.29 21.85
CA PRO A 528 -17.95 7.26 22.06
C PRO A 528 -19.37 7.72 21.71
N GLN A 529 -19.70 9.02 21.90
CA GLN A 529 -21.02 9.58 21.62
C GLN A 529 -21.15 10.15 20.22
N ALA A 530 -20.40 9.62 19.26
CA ALA A 530 -20.46 10.03 17.87
C ALA A 530 -21.86 9.85 17.25
N ALA A 531 -22.22 10.71 16.29
CA ALA A 531 -23.49 10.66 15.57
C ALA A 531 -23.70 9.32 14.84
N PHE A 532 -22.60 8.73 14.35
CA PHE A 532 -22.58 7.37 13.78
C PHE A 532 -21.22 6.70 13.92
N THR A 533 -21.22 5.40 13.73
CA THR A 533 -20.02 4.57 13.85
C THR A 533 -19.68 3.91 12.51
N ILE A 534 -18.47 4.13 12.05
CA ILE A 534 -17.89 3.45 10.89
C ILE A 534 -17.07 2.26 11.37
N VAL A 535 -17.23 1.11 10.74
CA VAL A 535 -16.32 -0.04 10.93
C VAL A 535 -15.66 -0.35 9.60
N SER A 536 -14.35 -0.47 9.61
CA SER A 536 -13.57 -0.73 8.41
C SER A 536 -12.28 -1.48 8.72
N TRP A 537 -11.53 -1.84 7.68
CA TRP A 537 -10.25 -2.53 7.75
C TRP A 537 -9.35 -2.12 6.60
N GLY A 538 -8.04 -2.41 6.72
CA GLY A 538 -7.07 -2.19 5.65
C GLY A 538 -6.94 -0.72 5.23
N SER A 539 -6.54 -0.48 4.00
CA SER A 539 -6.12 0.83 3.48
C SER A 539 -7.20 1.93 3.45
N ASN A 540 -8.46 1.59 3.65
CA ASN A 540 -9.54 2.58 3.73
C ASN A 540 -9.41 3.52 4.94
N LYS A 541 -8.66 3.11 5.97
CA LYS A 541 -8.40 3.89 7.20
C LYS A 541 -8.07 5.35 6.91
N GLY A 542 -7.10 5.60 6.02
CA GLY A 542 -6.63 6.96 5.76
C GLY A 542 -7.71 7.89 5.20
N ALA A 543 -8.46 7.42 4.20
CA ALA A 543 -9.55 8.19 3.61
C ALA A 543 -10.70 8.43 4.61
N ILE A 544 -10.98 7.45 5.48
CA ILE A 544 -11.99 7.60 6.53
C ILE A 544 -11.55 8.64 7.55
N LEU A 545 -10.32 8.60 8.04
CA LEU A 545 -9.81 9.54 9.05
C LEU A 545 -9.85 11.00 8.54
N GLU A 546 -9.44 11.25 7.30
CA GLU A 546 -9.55 12.60 6.73
C GLU A 546 -11.02 13.01 6.50
N ALA A 547 -11.90 12.06 6.15
CA ALA A 547 -13.33 12.35 6.02
C ALA A 547 -13.95 12.70 7.39
N LEU A 548 -13.57 12.00 8.47
CA LEU A 548 -13.96 12.34 9.84
C LEU A 548 -13.53 13.76 10.24
N GLY A 549 -12.30 14.13 9.87
CA GLY A 549 -11.80 15.51 10.11
C GLY A 549 -12.67 16.58 9.43
N ARG A 550 -13.10 16.33 8.18
CA ARG A 550 -14.01 17.25 7.47
C ARG A 550 -15.40 17.33 8.09
N MET A 551 -15.91 16.21 8.57
CA MET A 551 -17.20 16.17 9.24
C MET A 551 -17.15 16.89 10.58
N SER A 552 -16.10 16.68 11.38
CA SER A 552 -15.87 17.38 12.65
C SER A 552 -15.75 18.91 12.43
N ALA A 553 -15.06 19.36 11.38
CA ALA A 553 -15.02 20.77 11.00
C ALA A 553 -16.41 21.34 10.67
N SER A 554 -17.36 20.48 10.28
CA SER A 554 -18.78 20.83 10.05
C SER A 554 -19.67 20.62 11.29
N GLY A 555 -19.08 20.29 12.45
CA GLY A 555 -19.80 20.05 13.70
C GLY A 555 -20.46 18.68 13.82
N ILE A 556 -20.08 17.71 12.99
CA ILE A 556 -20.61 16.34 13.00
C ILE A 556 -19.53 15.40 13.48
N GLU A 557 -19.70 14.85 14.68
CA GLU A 557 -18.77 13.89 15.25
C GLU A 557 -19.15 12.46 14.81
N ALA A 558 -18.21 11.78 14.19
CA ALA A 558 -18.31 10.38 13.84
C ALA A 558 -17.08 9.61 14.33
N ARG A 559 -17.17 8.30 14.52
CA ARG A 559 -16.02 7.49 14.94
C ARG A 559 -15.72 6.37 13.96
N LEU A 560 -14.45 6.00 13.88
CA LEU A 560 -13.98 4.82 13.14
C LEU A 560 -13.55 3.73 14.13
N ILE A 561 -13.98 2.51 13.89
CA ILE A 561 -13.42 1.29 14.45
C ILE A 561 -12.68 0.59 13.32
N GLN A 562 -11.36 0.58 13.39
CA GLN A 562 -10.51 -0.16 12.47
C GLN A 562 -10.27 -1.56 13.04
N VAL A 563 -10.66 -2.61 12.32
CA VAL A 563 -10.35 -3.99 12.68
C VAL A 563 -9.05 -4.40 11.99
N ARG A 564 -8.03 -4.76 12.78
CA ARG A 564 -6.70 -5.16 12.32
C ARG A 564 -6.52 -6.67 12.32
N LEU A 565 -6.93 -7.36 13.40
CA LEU A 565 -6.98 -8.82 13.44
C LEU A 565 -8.32 -9.29 12.85
N LEU A 566 -8.29 -9.82 11.63
CA LEU A 566 -9.48 -10.27 10.91
C LEU A 566 -9.86 -11.71 11.26
N TRP A 567 -8.86 -12.51 11.69
CA TRP A 567 -9.10 -13.87 12.15
C TRP A 567 -8.00 -14.34 13.14
N PRO A 568 -8.31 -14.88 14.34
CA PRO A 568 -9.68 -14.98 14.88
C PRO A 568 -10.33 -13.60 15.04
N PHE A 569 -11.64 -13.52 14.76
CA PHE A 569 -12.35 -12.23 14.75
C PHE A 569 -12.50 -11.68 16.18
N PRO A 570 -12.22 -10.40 16.44
CA PRO A 570 -12.24 -9.78 17.78
C PRO A 570 -13.65 -9.49 18.27
N ARG A 571 -14.47 -10.55 18.39
CA ARG A 571 -15.89 -10.44 18.74
C ARG A 571 -16.11 -9.85 20.12
N GLU A 572 -15.30 -10.27 21.11
CA GLU A 572 -15.46 -9.86 22.50
C GLU A 572 -15.17 -8.36 22.69
N GLU A 573 -14.19 -7.84 21.98
CA GLU A 573 -13.81 -6.43 22.01
C GLU A 573 -14.79 -5.56 21.20
N LEU A 574 -15.24 -6.07 20.06
CA LEU A 574 -16.04 -5.30 19.12
C LEU A 574 -17.53 -5.24 19.51
N ALA A 575 -18.13 -6.33 19.98
CA ALA A 575 -19.56 -6.39 20.26
C ALA A 575 -20.04 -5.32 21.26
N PRO A 576 -19.35 -5.05 22.38
CA PRO A 576 -19.76 -3.99 23.31
C PRO A 576 -19.70 -2.58 22.70
N ILE A 577 -18.73 -2.34 21.79
CA ILE A 577 -18.57 -1.05 21.10
C ILE A 577 -19.71 -0.83 20.10
N LEU A 578 -20.21 -1.90 19.49
CA LEU A 578 -21.29 -1.86 18.52
C LEU A 578 -22.67 -1.83 19.17
N GLU A 579 -22.78 -2.13 20.46
CA GLU A 579 -24.04 -2.07 21.17
C GLU A 579 -24.56 -0.62 21.18
N GLY A 580 -25.74 -0.42 20.59
CA GLY A 580 -26.34 0.92 20.46
C GLY A 580 -25.75 1.82 19.35
N ALA A 581 -24.69 1.40 18.63
CA ALA A 581 -24.17 2.15 17.49
C ALA A 581 -25.23 2.24 16.37
N ARG A 582 -25.74 3.45 16.11
CA ARG A 582 -26.72 3.72 15.04
C ARG A 582 -26.59 5.15 14.54
N PRO A 583 -26.49 5.33 13.20
CA PRO A 583 -26.28 4.28 12.22
C PRO A 583 -24.91 3.62 12.32
N LEU A 584 -24.85 2.32 11.97
CA LEU A 584 -23.62 1.56 11.79
C LEU A 584 -23.28 1.51 10.30
N VAL A 585 -22.13 2.03 9.95
CA VAL A 585 -21.66 2.11 8.56
C VAL A 585 -20.47 1.17 8.38
N VAL A 586 -20.48 0.31 7.36
CA VAL A 586 -19.33 -0.47 6.94
C VAL A 586 -18.75 0.13 5.67
N VAL A 587 -17.43 0.33 5.64
CA VAL A 587 -16.69 0.87 4.49
C VAL A 587 -15.64 -0.16 4.04
N GLU A 588 -15.71 -0.60 2.78
CA GLU A 588 -14.78 -1.57 2.23
C GLU A 588 -14.61 -1.49 0.71
N SER A 589 -13.46 -1.93 0.19
CA SER A 589 -13.12 -1.82 -1.23
C SER A 589 -13.34 -3.14 -1.98
N ASN A 590 -14.57 -3.65 -1.99
CA ASN A 590 -15.00 -4.80 -2.80
C ASN A 590 -16.49 -4.70 -3.14
N HIS A 591 -16.94 -5.55 -4.08
CA HIS A 591 -18.34 -5.54 -4.53
C HIS A 591 -19.31 -6.15 -3.50
N SER A 592 -18.94 -7.25 -2.87
CA SER A 592 -19.91 -8.10 -2.14
C SER A 592 -20.13 -7.74 -0.68
N GLY A 593 -19.32 -6.82 -0.11
CA GLY A 593 -19.38 -6.50 1.32
C GLY A 593 -18.84 -7.65 2.17
N GLN A 594 -17.64 -8.16 1.86
CA GLN A 594 -17.06 -9.34 2.54
C GLN A 594 -16.85 -9.11 4.03
N PHE A 595 -16.40 -7.91 4.40
CA PHE A 595 -16.23 -7.57 5.81
C PHE A 595 -17.55 -7.36 6.52
N ALA A 596 -18.56 -6.76 5.87
CA ALA A 596 -19.89 -6.64 6.42
C ALA A 596 -20.53 -8.02 6.67
N GLN A 597 -20.30 -8.99 5.78
CA GLN A 597 -20.72 -10.38 5.97
C GLN A 597 -20.02 -11.04 7.16
N LEU A 598 -18.70 -10.87 7.27
CA LEU A 598 -17.91 -11.37 8.39
C LEU A 598 -18.37 -10.78 9.71
N LEU A 599 -18.53 -9.45 9.77
CA LEU A 599 -19.04 -8.73 10.94
C LEU A 599 -20.40 -9.26 11.39
N CYS A 600 -21.35 -9.37 10.45
CA CYS A 600 -22.67 -9.90 10.73
C CYS A 600 -22.62 -11.35 11.21
N GLY A 601 -21.84 -12.21 10.56
CA GLY A 601 -21.68 -13.61 10.93
C GLY A 601 -21.09 -13.81 12.32
N GLN A 602 -20.16 -12.95 12.74
CA GLN A 602 -19.48 -13.05 14.02
C GLN A 602 -20.21 -12.35 15.18
N THR A 603 -20.93 -11.27 14.92
CA THR A 603 -21.55 -10.43 15.95
C THR A 603 -23.07 -10.43 15.94
N ALA A 604 -23.71 -11.02 14.93
CA ALA A 604 -25.14 -10.92 14.61
C ALA A 604 -25.62 -9.47 14.42
N ARG A 605 -24.70 -8.52 14.15
CA ARG A 605 -25.00 -7.11 13.92
C ARG A 605 -24.90 -6.79 12.43
N GLN A 606 -26.00 -6.40 11.79
CA GLN A 606 -26.00 -5.87 10.43
C GLN A 606 -25.66 -4.39 10.44
N CYS A 607 -24.95 -3.92 9.40
CA CYS A 607 -24.77 -2.49 9.18
C CYS A 607 -26.05 -1.86 8.65
N ASP A 608 -26.28 -0.60 9.01
CA ASP A 608 -27.38 0.20 8.50
C ASP A 608 -27.04 0.75 7.09
N HIS A 609 -25.73 1.03 6.83
CA HIS A 609 -25.24 1.43 5.53
C HIS A 609 -23.95 0.68 5.17
N LEU A 610 -23.88 0.24 3.90
CA LEU A 610 -22.69 -0.37 3.30
C LEU A 610 -22.13 0.55 2.21
N VAL A 611 -20.98 1.15 2.46
CA VAL A 611 -20.25 2.01 1.51
C VAL A 611 -19.17 1.19 0.84
N VAL A 612 -19.22 1.05 -0.47
CA VAL A 612 -18.27 0.23 -1.24
C VAL A 612 -17.67 0.97 -2.43
N LYS A 613 -16.43 0.60 -2.78
CA LYS A 613 -15.78 1.00 -4.04
C LYS A 613 -15.09 -0.24 -4.65
N TYR A 614 -15.32 -0.49 -5.94
CA TYR A 614 -14.78 -1.68 -6.63
C TYR A 614 -14.45 -1.41 -8.11
N ASN A 615 -14.08 -0.17 -8.43
CA ASN A 615 -13.64 0.24 -9.76
C ASN A 615 -12.12 0.15 -9.95
N GLY A 616 -11.40 -0.43 -8.98
CA GLY A 616 -9.96 -0.55 -9.00
C GLY A 616 -9.21 0.72 -8.59
N ARG A 617 -9.91 1.74 -8.08
CA ARG A 617 -9.33 2.97 -7.54
C ARG A 617 -9.48 3.01 -6.04
N PRO A 618 -8.51 3.56 -5.29
CA PRO A 618 -8.66 3.74 -3.85
C PRO A 618 -9.73 4.79 -3.54
N MET A 619 -10.28 4.73 -2.35
CA MET A 619 -11.20 5.75 -1.85
C MET A 619 -10.46 7.07 -1.60
N THR A 620 -11.14 8.17 -1.89
CA THR A 620 -10.67 9.51 -1.54
C THR A 620 -11.49 10.10 -0.40
N CYS A 621 -10.89 11.01 0.35
CA CYS A 621 -11.60 11.75 1.39
C CYS A 621 -12.84 12.47 0.83
N GLY A 622 -12.75 13.06 -0.38
CA GLY A 622 -13.83 13.83 -0.98
C GLY A 622 -15.10 13.02 -1.24
N GLU A 623 -14.95 11.88 -1.95
CA GLU A 623 -16.09 10.99 -2.26
C GLU A 623 -16.70 10.35 -1.02
N LEU A 624 -15.83 9.98 -0.05
CA LEU A 624 -16.28 9.38 1.18
C LEU A 624 -17.01 10.39 2.07
N SER A 625 -16.48 11.62 2.22
CA SER A 625 -17.16 12.69 2.96
C SER A 625 -18.55 12.97 2.41
N ALA A 626 -18.72 13.03 1.08
CA ALA A 626 -20.03 13.25 0.47
C ALA A 626 -21.02 12.14 0.88
N ALA A 627 -20.60 10.87 0.79
CA ALA A 627 -21.45 9.74 1.21
C ALA A 627 -21.79 9.78 2.71
N LEU A 628 -20.85 10.18 3.56
CA LEU A 628 -21.08 10.29 5.01
C LEU A 628 -21.99 11.46 5.39
N PHE A 629 -21.94 12.58 4.66
CA PHE A 629 -22.91 13.67 4.82
C PHE A 629 -24.32 13.22 4.41
N ASP A 630 -24.48 12.50 3.29
CA ASP A 630 -25.77 11.95 2.87
C ASP A 630 -26.36 10.98 3.93
N ILE A 631 -25.49 10.16 4.57
CA ILE A 631 -25.91 9.29 5.69
C ILE A 631 -26.36 10.11 6.87
N HIS A 632 -25.63 11.17 7.26
CA HIS A 632 -25.99 12.03 8.37
C HIS A 632 -27.33 12.73 8.14
N ASP A 633 -27.55 13.22 6.90
CA ASP A 633 -28.77 13.92 6.51
C ASP A 633 -29.98 12.98 6.26
N GLY A 634 -29.76 11.68 6.36
CA GLY A 634 -30.80 10.66 6.16
C GLY A 634 -31.26 10.52 4.71
N THR A 635 -30.47 10.95 3.74
CA THR A 635 -30.75 10.86 2.29
C THR A 635 -30.08 9.69 1.61
N ALA A 636 -29.16 9.00 2.31
CA ALA A 636 -28.38 7.90 1.76
C ALA A 636 -29.18 6.60 1.61
N ALA A 637 -28.86 5.83 0.57
CA ALA A 637 -29.33 4.45 0.42
C ALA A 637 -28.62 3.52 1.42
N GLU A 638 -29.20 2.33 1.69
CA GLU A 638 -28.55 1.29 2.50
C GLU A 638 -27.21 0.83 1.89
N ARG A 639 -27.11 0.80 0.57
CA ARG A 639 -25.88 0.48 -0.17
C ARG A 639 -25.46 1.66 -1.04
N ILE A 640 -24.26 2.16 -0.79
CA ILE A 640 -23.65 3.30 -1.48
C ILE A 640 -22.43 2.80 -2.26
N VAL A 641 -22.42 3.04 -3.58
CA VAL A 641 -21.27 2.75 -4.44
C VAL A 641 -20.55 4.05 -4.76
N LEU A 642 -19.36 4.20 -4.22
CA LEU A 642 -18.55 5.41 -4.47
C LEU A 642 -18.10 5.47 -5.93
N ARG A 643 -18.26 6.62 -6.53
CA ARG A 643 -17.82 6.95 -7.89
C ARG A 643 -17.23 8.35 -7.91
N ASN A 644 -15.98 8.42 -8.32
CA ASN A 644 -15.34 9.71 -8.53
C ASN A 644 -15.62 10.18 -9.96
N PRO A 645 -16.19 11.37 -10.16
CA PRO A 645 -16.46 11.90 -11.51
C PRO A 645 -15.18 12.19 -12.32
N TYR A 646 -14.01 12.18 -11.67
CA TYR A 646 -12.71 12.42 -12.30
C TYR A 646 -11.90 11.14 -12.58
N GLU A 647 -12.49 9.95 -12.40
CA GLU A 647 -11.84 8.63 -12.61
C GLU A 647 -12.22 7.95 -13.93
#